data_0273ae02a642b170bf4e9d713b51ddbb
#
_entry.id   0273ae02a642b170bf4e9d713b51ddbb
#
_cell.length_a   1.000
_cell.length_b   1.000
_cell.length_c   1.000
_cell.angle_alpha   90.00
_cell.angle_beta   90.00
_cell.angle_gamma   90.00
#
_symmetry.space_group_name_H-M   'P 1'
#
loop_
_entity.id
_entity.type
_entity.pdbx_description
1 polymer ?
#
loop_
_entity_poly.entity_id
_entity_poly.type
_entity_poly.pdbx_seq_one_letter_code
_entity_poly.pdbx_strand_id
1 'polypeptide(L)'
;MKKFFLGIFLLCSVAVSAETIKGSVVNERGESMPFVTVSVLAQDSTLLTGAITDDEGRYEIDLSTFNLQRSTFILQASYVGYQTSFGGPDFVLREETERLKEVEVKAKKPLIERQMDKLVVNVSASPLSAGSNGNDILRRAPGVRIDKDGNITVNGKSVEIWVDGKPSYLSGQQLKAMLEGTDGNTIEKIEIISNPSAKYDASGQGGIINIKTKRNMMKGLNGMLSAAYGGMYFGDVKRWLNNEMFSLNLNYRGEKTYTFGQFTQVFAQNDIDFESYRETPALKNYSYSDYNINFQYYMLKVGNDWYIDSLNTFGFILQVPFMDVDQHIVPGRNSAYLIQGTDTTNSTTNSQNRLKAPQHTANLNYTHTFSEALERELTVNIDYNRYNNSSVNFQETNYDKPLGGIQSLGIDIRSKQIVNIYSAKMDFQTKFWKTGMIEAGVKYALSSTDNDMTTDSTRNGGVRPTDHNAFCYDEHVAAAYISVGKQFGEHWSVKLGLRGEYTFSHGDWKDDGLDSIINKSYFDPFPTAYVGYTSKPLGKIQQPISISASYTRRIKRPNYWMLNPFTSYVDAYSIQKGNTNLTPEFNNDVELHFSWTQYWNMTFNFAHTQDMFSSRQTILPNGIGYSQWVNFGTCTTHGVNVSLTELPLVPKYEKSDESQMVNGKCPNRKLSGAWLALTVNAGWLHFINKSYDKQEDGTPDYIMKSHYGYVGGTLSAYLPKDWTLTFDANWSSPMLTGYNKSGSTYFASFGIRKMYMKKGLIFNLNVQDLLRSLSFNNEDMGQEPGNRSWYKNTIRQQRVMFSLTWMFGQYQQHKHRKVGELDESSRLGGGGGVGQ
;
A
#
# COMPACT_ATOMS: atom_id res chain seq x y z
N MET A 1 25.78 -23.47 36.71
CA MET A 1 26.10 -24.67 37.48
C MET A 1 26.79 -25.64 36.55
N LYS A 2 28.10 -25.82 36.74
CA LYS A 2 28.94 -26.85 36.17
C LYS A 2 28.64 -28.16 36.90
N LYS A 3 28.87 -29.28 36.22
CA LYS A 3 28.92 -30.70 36.63
C LYS A 3 27.71 -31.48 36.09
N PHE A 4 27.79 -32.55 35.40
CA PHE A 4 28.60 -33.74 35.46
C PHE A 4 28.21 -34.62 34.24
N PHE A 5 29.11 -35.09 33.46
CA PHE A 5 29.11 -36.48 33.00
C PHE A 5 30.52 -36.82 32.58
N LEU A 6 31.26 -37.31 33.55
CA LEU A 6 32.47 -38.13 33.40
C LEU A 6 32.01 -39.55 33.54
N GLY A 7 31.92 -40.32 32.47
CA GLY A 7 31.44 -41.70 32.46
C GLY A 7 32.39 -42.57 31.65
N ILE A 8 33.41 -43.07 32.33
CA ILE A 8 34.04 -44.37 32.23
C ILE A 8 34.47 -44.82 30.81
N PHE A 9 35.70 -44.49 30.49
CA PHE A 9 36.56 -45.24 29.56
C PHE A 9 36.91 -46.61 30.19
N LEU A 10 36.22 -47.69 29.77
CA LEU A 10 36.71 -49.04 30.03
C LEU A 10 37.66 -49.38 28.85
N LEU A 11 38.97 -49.22 29.11
CA LEU A 11 40.04 -49.77 28.26
C LEU A 11 40.01 -51.29 28.38
N CYS A 12 39.38 -52.01 27.49
CA CYS A 12 39.70 -53.37 27.23
C CYS A 12 40.87 -53.42 26.25
N SER A 13 42.09 -53.49 26.78
CA SER A 13 43.26 -53.88 26.01
C SER A 13 43.20 -55.38 25.73
N VAL A 14 42.66 -55.77 24.61
CA VAL A 14 42.84 -57.13 24.11
C VAL A 14 44.09 -57.04 23.19
N ALA A 15 45.20 -57.60 23.65
CA ALA A 15 46.34 -57.89 22.81
C ALA A 15 45.93 -59.11 21.89
N VAL A 16 45.46 -58.83 20.74
CA VAL A 16 45.17 -59.79 19.70
C VAL A 16 46.22 -59.70 18.61
N SER A 17 47.09 -60.64 18.54
CA SER A 17 47.84 -60.97 17.36
C SER A 17 46.88 -61.65 16.38
N ALA A 18 46.01 -60.86 15.71
CA ALA A 18 45.09 -61.35 14.71
C ALA A 18 45.21 -60.53 13.44
N GLU A 19 45.64 -61.21 12.42
CA GLU A 19 45.72 -60.72 11.06
C GLU A 19 44.33 -60.37 10.49
N THR A 20 43.23 -60.89 11.09
CA THR A 20 41.83 -60.73 10.66
C THR A 20 40.90 -60.45 11.83
N ILE A 21 39.96 -59.50 11.65
CA ILE A 21 38.86 -59.22 12.59
C ILE A 21 37.60 -59.78 11.97
N LYS A 22 36.88 -60.61 12.73
CA LYS A 22 35.56 -61.18 12.37
C LYS A 22 34.51 -60.75 13.40
N GLY A 23 33.30 -60.39 12.91
CA GLY A 23 32.21 -60.01 13.80
C GLY A 23 30.87 -60.07 13.11
N SER A 24 29.83 -59.61 13.81
CA SER A 24 28.44 -59.64 13.32
C SER A 24 27.76 -58.32 13.62
N VAL A 25 26.75 -57.95 12.81
CA VAL A 25 25.92 -56.77 13.01
C VAL A 25 24.45 -57.19 13.06
N VAL A 26 23.75 -56.82 14.13
CA VAL A 26 22.31 -57.07 14.31
C VAL A 26 21.58 -55.74 14.64
N ASN A 27 20.27 -55.76 14.44
CA ASN A 27 19.40 -54.66 14.89
C ASN A 27 18.99 -54.86 16.37
N GLU A 28 18.22 -53.92 16.96
CA GLU A 28 17.72 -53.98 18.36
C GLU A 28 16.83 -55.19 18.60
N ARG A 29 16.30 -55.84 17.59
CA ARG A 29 15.48 -57.03 17.68
C ARG A 29 16.30 -58.33 17.58
N GLY A 30 17.61 -58.21 17.40
CA GLY A 30 18.51 -59.35 17.24
C GLY A 30 18.50 -59.97 15.84
N GLU A 31 17.91 -59.27 14.85
CA GLU A 31 17.89 -59.73 13.44
C GLU A 31 19.21 -59.35 12.76
N SER A 32 19.79 -60.24 11.97
CA SER A 32 21.02 -60.03 11.21
C SER A 32 20.86 -58.89 10.20
N MET A 33 21.85 -58.03 10.12
CA MET A 33 21.81 -56.86 9.22
C MET A 33 22.83 -57.03 8.05
N PRO A 34 22.38 -57.36 6.84
CA PRO A 34 23.24 -57.39 5.66
C PRO A 34 23.58 -56.03 5.15
N PHE A 35 24.69 -55.94 4.40
CA PHE A 35 25.17 -54.74 3.72
C PHE A 35 25.51 -53.53 4.63
N VAL A 36 25.76 -53.79 5.91
CA VAL A 36 26.27 -52.76 6.84
C VAL A 36 27.76 -52.50 6.56
N THR A 37 28.15 -51.25 6.45
CA THR A 37 29.57 -50.88 6.32
C THR A 37 30.23 -50.89 7.69
N VAL A 38 31.25 -51.76 7.87
CA VAL A 38 32.10 -51.81 9.05
C VAL A 38 33.47 -51.28 8.68
N SER A 39 33.87 -50.20 9.32
CA SER A 39 35.11 -49.45 9.06
C SER A 39 36.10 -49.61 10.24
N VAL A 40 37.38 -49.68 9.91
CA VAL A 40 38.50 -49.66 10.88
C VAL A 40 39.09 -48.24 10.77
N LEU A 41 39.05 -47.49 11.84
CA LEU A 41 39.53 -46.11 11.91
C LEU A 41 40.77 -46.04 12.82
N ALA A 42 41.73 -45.20 12.45
CA ALA A 42 42.84 -44.79 13.33
C ALA A 42 42.30 -43.87 14.45
N GLN A 43 43.09 -43.60 15.48
CA GLN A 43 42.72 -42.74 16.61
C GLN A 43 42.34 -41.31 16.20
N ASP A 44 42.88 -40.85 15.06
CA ASP A 44 42.59 -39.54 14.48
C ASP A 44 41.35 -39.57 13.55
N SER A 45 40.55 -40.64 13.58
CA SER A 45 39.37 -40.91 12.75
C SER A 45 39.69 -41.11 11.25
N THR A 46 40.96 -41.33 10.85
CA THR A 46 41.28 -41.65 9.47
C THR A 46 40.87 -43.10 9.16
N LEU A 47 40.21 -43.30 8.01
CA LEU A 47 39.81 -44.64 7.52
C LEU A 47 41.04 -45.43 7.12
N LEU A 48 41.24 -46.60 7.76
CA LEU A 48 42.32 -47.55 7.45
C LEU A 48 41.86 -48.60 6.43
N THR A 49 40.75 -49.25 6.74
CA THR A 49 40.16 -50.28 5.89
C THR A 49 38.69 -50.54 6.34
N GLY A 50 37.97 -51.45 5.67
CA GLY A 50 36.62 -51.79 6.06
C GLY A 50 36.07 -52.94 5.23
N ALA A 51 34.97 -53.52 5.66
CA ALA A 51 34.21 -54.54 4.96
C ALA A 51 32.69 -54.25 5.03
N ILE A 52 31.92 -54.95 4.21
CA ILE A 52 30.47 -54.93 4.21
C ILE A 52 29.96 -56.25 4.72
N THR A 53 28.92 -56.28 5.57
CA THR A 53 28.34 -57.52 6.12
C THR A 53 27.65 -58.35 5.01
N ASP A 54 27.79 -59.67 5.10
CA ASP A 54 27.11 -60.65 4.25
C ASP A 54 25.60 -60.74 4.56
N ASP A 55 24.88 -61.64 3.87
CA ASP A 55 23.43 -61.86 4.04
C ASP A 55 23.05 -62.32 5.47
N GLU A 56 23.96 -62.95 6.21
CA GLU A 56 23.80 -63.36 7.60
C GLU A 56 24.31 -62.24 8.60
N GLY A 57 24.68 -61.05 8.10
CA GLY A 57 25.13 -59.95 8.95
C GLY A 57 26.55 -60.10 9.45
N ARG A 58 27.37 -61.00 8.92
CA ARG A 58 28.77 -61.30 9.35
C ARG A 58 29.75 -60.50 8.45
N TYR A 59 30.86 -60.12 8.98
CA TYR A 59 31.96 -59.48 8.24
C TYR A 59 33.32 -60.03 8.67
N GLU A 60 34.28 -59.90 7.76
CA GLU A 60 35.67 -60.28 7.98
C GLU A 60 36.56 -59.16 7.38
N ILE A 61 37.47 -58.62 8.19
CA ILE A 61 38.39 -57.55 7.78
C ILE A 61 39.82 -58.02 7.96
N ASP A 62 40.57 -58.08 6.87
CA ASP A 62 41.96 -58.41 6.86
C ASP A 62 42.82 -57.21 7.21
N LEU A 63 43.64 -57.33 8.28
CA LEU A 63 44.52 -56.26 8.76
C LEU A 63 45.99 -56.59 8.49
N SER A 64 46.29 -57.67 7.80
CA SER A 64 47.69 -58.09 7.55
C SER A 64 48.53 -57.09 6.80
N THR A 65 47.93 -56.20 6.04
CA THR A 65 48.59 -55.13 5.29
C THR A 65 48.96 -53.91 6.14
N PHE A 66 48.43 -53.80 7.36
CA PHE A 66 48.68 -52.70 8.27
C PHE A 66 49.56 -53.18 9.41
N ASN A 67 50.76 -52.64 9.54
CA ASN A 67 51.69 -52.95 10.63
C ASN A 67 51.20 -52.35 11.95
N LEU A 68 50.15 -52.94 12.53
CA LEU A 68 49.42 -52.44 13.68
C LEU A 68 49.98 -52.83 15.07
N GLN A 69 51.27 -53.25 15.16
CA GLN A 69 51.82 -53.78 16.45
C GLN A 69 51.81 -52.76 17.59
N ARG A 70 51.38 -51.56 17.48
CA ARG A 70 51.26 -50.57 18.58
C ARG A 70 50.16 -49.52 18.41
N SER A 71 49.19 -49.59 17.49
CA SER A 71 48.16 -48.62 17.27
C SER A 71 46.82 -49.10 17.73
N THR A 72 46.12 -48.37 18.61
CA THR A 72 44.70 -48.59 18.91
C THR A 72 43.89 -48.18 17.69
N PHE A 73 43.03 -49.05 17.21
CA PHE A 73 42.04 -48.73 16.16
C PHE A 73 40.63 -48.71 16.76
N ILE A 74 39.73 -48.06 16.07
CA ILE A 74 38.32 -47.96 16.41
C ILE A 74 37.53 -48.66 15.33
N LEU A 75 36.66 -49.61 15.71
CA LEU A 75 35.70 -50.21 14.78
C LEU A 75 34.41 -49.35 14.79
N GLN A 76 33.90 -49.08 13.62
CA GLN A 76 32.68 -48.32 13.37
C GLN A 76 31.74 -49.08 12.44
N ALA A 77 30.51 -49.29 12.85
CA ALA A 77 29.47 -49.82 11.97
C ALA A 77 28.47 -48.68 11.61
N SER A 78 28.17 -48.54 10.31
CA SER A 78 27.25 -47.53 9.80
C SER A 78 26.32 -48.10 8.73
N TYR A 79 25.04 -47.78 8.80
CA TYR A 79 24.01 -48.16 7.85
C TYR A 79 22.97 -47.03 7.70
N VAL A 80 22.42 -46.85 6.49
CA VAL A 80 21.47 -45.78 6.22
C VAL A 80 20.19 -46.00 7.05
N GLY A 81 19.78 -45.02 7.82
CA GLY A 81 18.60 -45.08 8.71
C GLY A 81 18.89 -45.63 10.10
N TYR A 82 20.16 -45.90 10.44
CA TYR A 82 20.58 -46.38 11.77
C TYR A 82 21.66 -45.47 12.34
N GLN A 83 21.68 -45.35 13.66
CA GLN A 83 22.74 -44.64 14.38
C GLN A 83 24.07 -45.35 14.22
N THR A 84 25.10 -44.57 13.86
CA THR A 84 26.48 -45.08 13.77
C THR A 84 26.94 -45.63 15.14
N SER A 85 27.41 -46.87 15.19
CA SER A 85 27.88 -47.53 16.42
C SER A 85 29.39 -47.72 16.38
N PHE A 86 30.03 -47.51 17.52
CA PHE A 86 31.46 -47.66 17.71
C PHE A 86 31.67 -48.72 18.80
N GLY A 87 32.66 -49.62 18.65
CA GLY A 87 32.95 -50.59 19.75
C GLY A 87 33.71 -51.86 19.28
N GLY A 88 33.32 -53.00 19.83
CA GLY A 88 33.93 -54.27 19.59
C GLY A 88 33.46 -54.90 18.27
N PRO A 89 33.87 -56.15 17.95
CA PRO A 89 33.60 -56.78 16.68
C PRO A 89 32.11 -57.05 16.42
N ASP A 90 31.28 -57.17 17.48
CA ASP A 90 29.85 -57.35 17.30
C ASP A 90 29.10 -56.04 17.58
N PHE A 91 28.23 -55.65 16.65
CA PHE A 91 27.46 -54.40 16.73
C PHE A 91 25.97 -54.61 16.81
N VAL A 92 25.32 -53.77 17.61
CA VAL A 92 23.86 -53.63 17.62
C VAL A 92 23.55 -52.23 17.11
N LEU A 93 22.92 -52.13 15.92
CA LEU A 93 22.52 -50.84 15.36
C LEU A 93 21.10 -50.49 15.76
N ARG A 94 20.90 -49.24 16.15
CA ARG A 94 19.62 -48.65 16.54
C ARG A 94 19.06 -47.83 15.40
N GLU A 95 17.74 -47.96 15.14
CA GLU A 95 17.08 -47.11 14.14
C GLU A 95 17.19 -45.64 14.55
N GLU A 96 17.61 -44.79 13.60
CA GLU A 96 17.70 -43.37 13.78
C GLU A 96 16.30 -42.77 13.59
N THR A 97 15.61 -42.51 14.70
CA THR A 97 14.29 -41.83 14.69
C THR A 97 14.36 -40.33 14.47
N GLU A 98 15.52 -39.74 14.24
CA GLU A 98 15.61 -38.36 13.78
C GLU A 98 15.11 -38.29 12.34
N ARG A 99 13.89 -37.76 12.14
CA ARG A 99 13.45 -37.26 10.85
C ARG A 99 14.54 -36.33 10.34
N LEU A 100 15.19 -36.69 9.23
CA LEU A 100 15.98 -35.77 8.45
C LEU A 100 15.14 -34.51 8.33
N LYS A 101 15.54 -33.39 8.91
CA LYS A 101 14.93 -32.11 8.64
C LYS A 101 15.02 -31.92 7.15
N GLU A 102 13.89 -31.98 6.49
CA GLU A 102 13.73 -31.65 5.09
C GLU A 102 14.48 -30.33 4.88
N VAL A 103 15.57 -30.35 4.13
CA VAL A 103 16.29 -29.14 3.74
C VAL A 103 15.36 -28.47 2.74
N GLU A 104 14.37 -27.74 3.26
CA GLU A 104 13.55 -26.86 2.48
C GLU A 104 14.45 -25.77 1.94
N VAL A 105 14.95 -25.93 0.72
CA VAL A 105 15.64 -24.89 -0.03
C VAL A 105 14.62 -23.81 -0.32
N LYS A 106 14.39 -22.93 0.65
CA LYS A 106 13.60 -21.70 0.45
C LYS A 106 14.40 -20.81 -0.48
N ALA A 107 14.17 -20.93 -1.77
CA ALA A 107 14.64 -19.94 -2.72
C ALA A 107 14.12 -18.59 -2.23
N LYS A 108 15.00 -17.63 -1.91
CA LYS A 108 14.61 -16.27 -1.54
C LYS A 108 13.80 -15.73 -2.70
N LYS A 109 12.51 -15.39 -2.46
CA LYS A 109 11.68 -14.72 -3.46
C LYS A 109 12.39 -13.44 -3.91
N PRO A 110 12.40 -13.11 -5.20
CA PRO A 110 12.96 -11.86 -5.69
C PRO A 110 12.20 -10.70 -5.04
N LEU A 111 12.88 -9.56 -4.83
CA LEU A 111 12.25 -8.36 -4.28
C LEU A 111 11.06 -7.92 -5.12
N ILE A 112 11.21 -7.96 -6.43
CA ILE A 112 10.16 -7.63 -7.40
C ILE A 112 9.89 -8.86 -8.24
N GLU A 113 8.62 -9.24 -8.32
CA GLU A 113 8.11 -10.33 -9.13
C GLU A 113 7.01 -9.82 -10.04
N ARG A 114 7.14 -10.01 -11.34
CA ARG A 114 6.06 -9.70 -12.30
C ARG A 114 5.13 -10.90 -12.44
N GLN A 115 3.86 -10.69 -12.13
CA GLN A 115 2.77 -11.61 -12.43
C GLN A 115 1.98 -11.08 -13.62
N MET A 116 1.06 -11.87 -14.17
CA MET A 116 0.38 -11.55 -15.43
C MET A 116 -0.29 -10.17 -15.43
N ASP A 117 -0.98 -9.81 -14.37
CA ASP A 117 -1.77 -8.57 -14.24
C ASP A 117 -1.27 -7.63 -13.13
N LYS A 118 -0.15 -7.95 -12.46
CA LYS A 118 0.36 -7.15 -11.33
C LYS A 118 1.87 -7.26 -11.15
N LEU A 119 2.44 -6.24 -10.54
CA LEU A 119 3.80 -6.23 -10.03
C LEU A 119 3.75 -6.49 -8.52
N VAL A 120 4.50 -7.46 -8.04
CA VAL A 120 4.56 -7.83 -6.62
C VAL A 120 5.89 -7.39 -6.04
N VAL A 121 5.86 -6.53 -5.03
CA VAL A 121 7.02 -6.16 -4.22
C VAL A 121 7.00 -7.01 -2.95
N ASN A 122 7.94 -7.96 -2.85
CA ASN A 122 8.05 -8.88 -1.71
C ASN A 122 8.76 -8.17 -0.53
N VAL A 123 8.02 -7.39 0.24
CA VAL A 123 8.50 -6.55 1.34
C VAL A 123 9.18 -7.39 2.43
N SER A 124 8.62 -8.54 2.76
CA SER A 124 9.17 -9.43 3.79
C SER A 124 10.52 -10.07 3.41
N ALA A 125 10.83 -10.15 2.12
CA ALA A 125 12.09 -10.68 1.61
C ALA A 125 13.19 -9.61 1.52
N SER A 126 12.84 -8.35 1.78
CA SER A 126 13.70 -7.18 1.61
C SER A 126 14.01 -6.50 2.95
N PRO A 127 15.20 -5.86 3.04
CA PRO A 127 15.47 -4.91 4.12
C PRO A 127 14.49 -3.74 4.21
N LEU A 128 13.66 -3.52 3.18
CA LEU A 128 12.66 -2.44 3.11
C LEU A 128 11.66 -2.46 4.26
N SER A 129 11.27 -3.65 4.75
CA SER A 129 10.23 -3.78 5.78
C SER A 129 10.66 -3.23 7.12
N ALA A 130 11.91 -3.34 7.36
CA ALA A 130 12.42 -3.20 8.69
C ALA A 130 12.59 -1.73 9.07
N GLY A 131 11.68 -1.17 9.89
CA GLY A 131 11.68 0.19 10.45
C GLY A 131 11.19 1.29 9.50
N SER A 132 10.65 0.88 8.36
CA SER A 132 9.87 1.75 7.50
C SER A 132 8.40 1.61 7.87
N ASN A 133 7.63 2.66 7.71
CA ASN A 133 6.18 2.59 7.73
C ASN A 133 5.63 2.26 6.33
N GLY A 134 4.33 2.05 6.21
CA GLY A 134 3.70 1.73 4.93
C GLY A 134 3.94 2.80 3.86
N ASN A 135 3.98 4.07 4.24
CA ASN A 135 4.26 5.19 3.35
C ASN A 135 5.70 5.14 2.79
N ASP A 136 6.69 4.85 3.64
CA ASP A 136 8.09 4.74 3.23
C ASP A 136 8.31 3.58 2.26
N ILE A 137 7.63 2.44 2.50
CA ILE A 137 7.71 1.28 1.61
C ILE A 137 7.08 1.59 0.25
N LEU A 138 5.92 2.24 0.24
CA LEU A 138 5.25 2.62 -1.00
C LEU A 138 6.07 3.60 -1.83
N ARG A 139 6.75 4.58 -1.20
CA ARG A 139 7.65 5.51 -1.90
C ARG A 139 8.80 4.81 -2.63
N ARG A 140 9.20 3.63 -2.16
CA ARG A 140 10.28 2.82 -2.75
C ARG A 140 9.77 1.80 -3.76
N ALA A 141 8.45 1.63 -3.86
CA ALA A 141 7.85 0.70 -4.79
C ALA A 141 7.93 1.24 -6.24
N PRO A 142 8.16 0.38 -7.25
CA PRO A 142 8.31 0.80 -8.63
C PRO A 142 7.11 1.58 -9.16
N GLY A 143 7.37 2.74 -9.76
CA GLY A 143 6.33 3.59 -10.36
C GLY A 143 5.42 4.30 -9.38
N VAL A 144 5.53 4.04 -8.07
CA VAL A 144 4.70 4.65 -7.03
C VAL A 144 5.24 6.02 -6.67
N ARG A 145 4.34 6.99 -6.58
CA ARG A 145 4.61 8.33 -6.10
C ARG A 145 3.54 8.72 -5.08
N ILE A 146 3.94 9.37 -4.03
CA ILE A 146 3.06 9.95 -3.01
C ILE A 146 3.24 11.46 -3.06
N ASP A 147 2.16 12.16 -3.35
CA ASP A 147 2.18 13.62 -3.37
C ASP A 147 2.08 14.19 -1.94
N LYS A 148 2.05 15.48 -1.88
CA LYS A 148 1.96 16.31 -0.69
C LYS A 148 0.70 16.09 0.15
N ASP A 149 -0.42 15.85 -0.54
CA ASP A 149 -1.73 15.70 0.08
C ASP A 149 -1.96 14.26 0.56
N GLY A 150 -0.94 13.39 0.34
CA GLY A 150 -1.03 11.97 0.63
C GLY A 150 -1.72 11.17 -0.48
N ASN A 151 -1.98 11.79 -1.64
CA ASN A 151 -2.51 11.06 -2.79
C ASN A 151 -1.40 10.21 -3.42
N ILE A 152 -1.75 8.99 -3.77
CA ILE A 152 -0.81 8.03 -4.31
C ILE A 152 -1.09 7.83 -5.79
N THR A 153 -0.03 7.87 -6.58
CA THR A 153 -0.10 7.59 -8.02
C THR A 153 0.84 6.45 -8.38
N VAL A 154 0.47 5.69 -9.40
CA VAL A 154 1.33 4.70 -10.06
C VAL A 154 1.47 5.09 -11.52
N ASN A 155 2.71 5.26 -11.98
CA ASN A 155 2.99 5.69 -13.35
C ASN A 155 2.28 7.00 -13.74
N GLY A 156 2.09 7.91 -12.77
CA GLY A 156 1.39 9.18 -12.96
C GLY A 156 -0.14 9.12 -12.87
N LYS A 157 -0.73 7.94 -12.63
CA LYS A 157 -2.19 7.76 -12.47
C LYS A 157 -2.55 7.62 -11.01
N SER A 158 -3.65 8.23 -10.57
CA SER A 158 -4.19 8.07 -9.22
C SER A 158 -4.62 6.62 -8.99
N VAL A 159 -4.32 6.05 -7.83
CA VAL A 159 -4.62 4.66 -7.48
C VAL A 159 -5.39 4.55 -6.18
N GLU A 160 -6.13 3.46 -6.05
CA GLU A 160 -6.77 3.07 -4.81
C GLU A 160 -5.81 2.25 -3.94
N ILE A 161 -5.81 2.52 -2.64
CA ILE A 161 -5.04 1.75 -1.67
C ILE A 161 -5.94 0.73 -0.99
N TRP A 162 -5.55 -0.51 -1.11
CA TRP A 162 -6.22 -1.65 -0.50
C TRP A 162 -5.33 -2.28 0.57
N VAL A 163 -5.95 -2.78 1.62
CA VAL A 163 -5.28 -3.52 2.68
C VAL A 163 -5.93 -4.90 2.79
N ASP A 164 -5.13 -5.94 2.58
CA ASP A 164 -5.59 -7.34 2.59
C ASP A 164 -6.72 -7.65 1.60
N GLY A 165 -6.75 -6.93 0.47
CA GLY A 165 -7.76 -7.10 -0.57
C GLY A 165 -9.02 -6.29 -0.35
N LYS A 166 -9.03 -5.33 0.57
CA LYS A 166 -10.12 -4.38 0.81
C LYS A 166 -9.64 -2.95 0.56
N PRO A 167 -10.42 -2.10 -0.12
CA PRO A 167 -10.15 -0.68 -0.19
C PRO A 167 -10.00 -0.07 1.20
N SER A 168 -9.05 0.84 1.37
CA SER A 168 -8.86 1.54 2.63
C SER A 168 -9.96 2.57 2.90
N TYR A 169 -10.66 3.03 1.85
CA TYR A 169 -11.68 4.09 1.85
C TYR A 169 -11.18 5.43 2.36
N LEU A 170 -9.88 5.56 2.52
CA LEU A 170 -9.21 6.77 2.96
C LEU A 170 -8.54 7.46 1.77
N SER A 171 -8.53 8.78 1.77
CA SER A 171 -7.88 9.60 0.76
C SER A 171 -7.06 10.70 1.41
N GLY A 172 -6.11 11.28 0.67
CA GLY A 172 -5.32 12.41 1.12
C GLY A 172 -4.67 12.20 2.48
N GLN A 173 -4.85 13.14 3.40
CA GLN A 173 -4.23 13.14 4.73
C GLN A 173 -4.64 11.96 5.62
N GLN A 174 -5.86 11.44 5.47
CA GLN A 174 -6.33 10.27 6.22
C GLN A 174 -5.59 9.01 5.79
N LEU A 175 -5.43 8.81 4.48
CA LEU A 175 -4.67 7.71 3.91
C LEU A 175 -3.20 7.80 4.32
N LYS A 176 -2.62 8.99 4.27
CA LYS A 176 -1.26 9.27 4.73
C LYS A 176 -1.08 8.88 6.19
N ALA A 177 -1.98 9.31 7.08
CA ALA A 177 -1.92 8.96 8.50
C ALA A 177 -2.03 7.44 8.74
N MET A 178 -2.93 6.75 8.02
CA MET A 178 -3.03 5.29 8.09
C MET A 178 -1.74 4.60 7.65
N LEU A 179 -1.14 5.02 6.54
CA LEU A 179 0.10 4.45 6.02
C LEU A 179 1.31 4.75 6.91
N GLU A 180 1.40 5.95 7.46
CA GLU A 180 2.42 6.32 8.44
C GLU A 180 2.24 5.51 9.74
N GLY A 181 0.99 5.19 10.11
CA GLY A 181 0.64 4.31 11.21
C GLY A 181 0.82 2.81 10.95
N THR A 182 1.06 2.42 9.70
CA THR A 182 1.27 1.00 9.35
C THR A 182 2.75 0.67 9.44
N ASP A 183 3.15 -0.16 10.40
CA ASP A 183 4.54 -0.63 10.50
C ASP A 183 4.89 -1.52 9.30
N GLY A 184 5.97 -1.20 8.60
CA GLY A 184 6.44 -1.96 7.44
C GLY A 184 6.78 -3.42 7.73
N ASN A 185 7.10 -3.74 8.99
CA ASN A 185 7.31 -5.13 9.41
C ASN A 185 6.03 -5.95 9.40
N THR A 186 4.84 -5.33 9.44
CA THR A 186 3.56 -6.03 9.29
C THR A 186 3.24 -6.36 7.84
N ILE A 187 3.90 -5.72 6.89
CA ILE A 187 3.64 -5.91 5.46
C ILE A 187 4.39 -7.14 4.96
N GLU A 188 3.68 -8.05 4.32
CA GLU A 188 4.26 -9.21 3.63
C GLU A 188 4.74 -8.82 2.24
N LYS A 189 3.84 -8.24 1.44
CA LYS A 189 4.08 -7.82 0.06
C LYS A 189 3.14 -6.69 -0.32
N ILE A 190 3.51 -5.96 -1.36
CA ILE A 190 2.66 -4.98 -2.02
C ILE A 190 2.39 -5.46 -3.44
N GLU A 191 1.13 -5.51 -3.82
CA GLU A 191 0.68 -5.85 -5.16
C GLU A 191 0.30 -4.55 -5.87
N ILE A 192 1.02 -4.18 -6.92
CA ILE A 192 0.77 -2.99 -7.74
C ILE A 192 0.08 -3.46 -9.01
N ILE A 193 -1.18 -3.08 -9.15
CA ILE A 193 -2.07 -3.46 -10.24
C ILE A 193 -2.40 -2.18 -11.01
N SER A 194 -1.55 -1.76 -11.91
CA SER A 194 -1.73 -0.51 -12.67
C SER A 194 -2.94 -0.57 -13.59
N ASN A 195 -3.21 -1.74 -14.16
CA ASN A 195 -4.36 -2.01 -15.00
C ASN A 195 -5.14 -3.22 -14.47
N PRO A 196 -6.12 -3.03 -13.54
CA PRO A 196 -6.86 -4.13 -12.93
C PRO A 196 -7.69 -4.92 -13.94
N SER A 197 -7.73 -6.26 -13.78
CA SER A 197 -8.51 -7.17 -14.63
C SER A 197 -10.02 -7.04 -14.39
N ALA A 198 -10.85 -7.65 -15.24
CA ALA A 198 -12.32 -7.61 -15.16
C ALA A 198 -12.91 -8.11 -13.82
N LYS A 199 -12.16 -8.87 -13.02
CA LYS A 199 -12.51 -9.30 -11.67
C LYS A 199 -12.69 -8.14 -10.70
N TYR A 200 -11.90 -7.07 -10.88
CA TYR A 200 -11.96 -5.85 -10.08
C TYR A 200 -13.06 -4.94 -10.58
N ASP A 201 -13.63 -4.13 -9.69
CA ASP A 201 -14.63 -3.15 -10.07
C ASP A 201 -14.12 -2.21 -11.15
N ALA A 202 -15.01 -1.78 -12.06
CA ALA A 202 -14.60 -0.93 -13.18
C ALA A 202 -14.27 0.50 -12.73
N SER A 203 -14.65 0.91 -11.54
CA SER A 203 -14.32 2.22 -11.00
C SER A 203 -12.83 2.34 -10.61
N GLY A 204 -12.34 3.58 -10.47
CA GLY A 204 -10.92 3.85 -10.24
C GLY A 204 -10.10 3.92 -11.55
N GLN A 205 -9.63 5.11 -11.91
CA GLN A 205 -8.92 5.36 -13.19
C GLN A 205 -7.48 4.86 -13.23
N GLY A 206 -6.83 4.67 -12.06
CA GLY A 206 -5.38 4.56 -12.01
C GLY A 206 -4.84 3.23 -11.50
N GLY A 207 -5.68 2.26 -11.19
CA GLY A 207 -5.24 0.97 -10.67
C GLY A 207 -5.37 0.83 -9.17
N ILE A 208 -4.75 -0.23 -8.64
CA ILE A 208 -4.86 -0.63 -7.23
C ILE A 208 -3.47 -0.92 -6.68
N ILE A 209 -3.18 -0.41 -5.49
CA ILE A 209 -2.06 -0.90 -4.67
C ILE A 209 -2.65 -1.69 -3.50
N ASN A 210 -2.44 -2.99 -3.49
CA ASN A 210 -2.93 -3.86 -2.44
C ASN A 210 -1.80 -4.22 -1.47
N ILE A 211 -1.87 -3.70 -0.27
CA ILE A 211 -0.93 -3.96 0.82
C ILE A 211 -1.37 -5.26 1.51
N LYS A 212 -0.59 -6.32 1.36
CA LYS A 212 -0.82 -7.59 2.04
C LYS A 212 -0.06 -7.63 3.35
N THR A 213 -0.79 -7.78 4.45
CA THR A 213 -0.19 -7.89 5.77
C THR A 213 0.23 -9.32 6.09
N LYS A 214 1.27 -9.47 6.91
CA LYS A 214 1.72 -10.81 7.37
C LYS A 214 0.65 -11.44 8.25
N ARG A 215 0.31 -12.68 7.94
CA ARG A 215 -0.52 -13.54 8.81
C ARG A 215 0.29 -14.71 9.31
N ASN A 216 0.10 -15.07 10.57
CA ASN A 216 0.90 -16.10 11.21
C ASN A 216 0.26 -17.48 11.10
N MET A 217 1.06 -18.50 10.76
CA MET A 217 0.65 -19.91 10.71
C MET A 217 0.90 -20.66 12.03
N MET A 218 1.74 -20.16 12.92
CA MET A 218 2.06 -20.87 14.15
C MET A 218 0.92 -20.77 15.16
N LYS A 219 0.56 -21.90 15.78
CA LYS A 219 -0.45 -21.95 16.84
C LYS A 219 -0.01 -21.05 18.01
N GLY A 220 -0.96 -20.36 18.62
CA GLY A 220 -0.73 -19.52 19.78
C GLY A 220 -0.89 -18.02 19.51
N LEU A 221 -0.54 -17.24 20.50
CA LEU A 221 -0.63 -15.78 20.49
C LEU A 221 0.68 -15.17 19.97
N ASN A 222 0.55 -14.20 19.08
CA ASN A 222 1.64 -13.34 18.65
C ASN A 222 1.11 -11.93 18.40
N GLY A 223 1.98 -10.96 18.36
CA GLY A 223 1.56 -9.60 18.17
C GLY A 223 2.71 -8.62 18.01
N MET A 224 2.31 -7.38 17.85
CA MET A 224 3.21 -6.25 17.69
C MET A 224 2.63 -5.04 18.40
N LEU A 225 3.47 -4.38 19.17
CA LEU A 225 3.20 -3.11 19.82
C LEU A 225 4.14 -2.07 19.25
N SER A 226 3.60 -0.96 18.75
CA SER A 226 4.39 0.14 18.23
C SER A 226 3.93 1.46 18.86
N ALA A 227 4.89 2.29 19.26
CA ALA A 227 4.66 3.64 19.73
C ALA A 227 5.62 4.59 19.04
N ALA A 228 5.12 5.73 18.56
CA ALA A 228 5.94 6.79 18.00
C ALA A 228 5.55 8.13 18.62
N TYR A 229 6.55 8.95 18.83
CA TYR A 229 6.41 10.31 19.33
C TYR A 229 7.39 11.23 18.61
N GLY A 230 6.94 12.42 18.29
CA GLY A 230 7.82 13.42 17.73
C GLY A 230 7.15 14.76 17.56
N GLY A 231 7.90 15.68 16.99
CA GLY A 231 7.43 17.04 16.74
C GLY A 231 8.58 17.96 16.36
N MET A 232 8.25 19.24 16.26
CA MET A 232 9.19 20.31 16.00
C MET A 232 8.68 21.62 16.60
N TYR A 233 9.60 22.43 17.12
CA TYR A 233 9.29 23.79 17.52
C TYR A 233 9.47 24.75 16.33
N PHE A 234 8.44 25.51 16.03
CA PHE A 234 8.45 26.55 15.01
C PHE A 234 8.51 27.92 15.68
N GLY A 235 9.66 28.60 15.55
CA GLY A 235 9.93 29.88 16.20
C GLY A 235 9.09 31.04 15.66
N ASP A 236 8.67 31.01 14.40
CA ASP A 236 7.81 32.00 13.74
C ASP A 236 6.39 32.01 14.30
N VAL A 237 5.86 30.84 14.68
CA VAL A 237 4.56 30.66 15.34
C VAL A 237 4.66 30.46 16.85
N LYS A 238 5.89 30.38 17.39
CA LYS A 238 6.20 30.15 18.82
C LYS A 238 5.46 28.93 19.40
N ARG A 239 5.37 27.85 18.61
CA ARG A 239 4.59 26.67 18.95
C ARG A 239 5.37 25.39 18.70
N TRP A 240 5.14 24.40 19.56
CA TRP A 240 5.55 23.01 19.36
C TRP A 240 4.39 22.26 18.72
N LEU A 241 4.63 21.60 17.58
CA LEU A 241 3.67 20.76 16.90
C LEU A 241 3.97 19.30 17.19
N ASN A 242 3.05 18.61 17.87
CA ASN A 242 3.20 17.23 18.31
C ASN A 242 2.66 16.26 17.28
N ASN A 243 3.27 15.04 17.26
CA ASN A 243 2.75 13.87 16.57
C ASN A 243 2.96 12.65 17.45
N GLU A 244 1.88 11.92 17.67
CA GLU A 244 1.86 10.71 18.47
C GLU A 244 1.16 9.61 17.72
N MET A 245 1.70 8.41 17.79
CA MET A 245 1.09 7.24 17.20
C MET A 245 1.27 6.05 18.13
N PHE A 246 0.19 5.30 18.29
CA PHE A 246 0.18 4.03 19.01
C PHE A 246 -0.52 2.98 18.16
N SER A 247 0.06 1.77 18.05
CA SER A 247 -0.54 0.66 17.32
C SER A 247 -0.30 -0.65 18.07
N LEU A 248 -1.38 -1.40 18.25
CA LEU A 248 -1.38 -2.75 18.80
C LEU A 248 -1.99 -3.71 17.80
N ASN A 249 -1.24 -4.73 17.39
CA ASN A 249 -1.73 -5.82 16.56
C ASN A 249 -1.59 -7.13 17.32
N LEU A 250 -2.68 -7.87 17.43
CA LEU A 250 -2.75 -9.17 18.10
C LEU A 250 -3.30 -10.21 17.14
N ASN A 251 -2.71 -11.38 17.14
CA ASN A 251 -3.16 -12.52 16.35
C ASN A 251 -3.12 -13.77 17.20
N TYR A 252 -4.18 -14.56 17.16
CA TYR A 252 -4.26 -15.86 17.81
C TYR A 252 -4.65 -16.93 16.80
N ARG A 253 -3.83 -17.95 16.68
CA ARG A 253 -4.07 -19.11 15.82
C ARG A 253 -4.37 -20.34 16.68
N GLY A 254 -5.63 -20.77 16.66
CA GLY A 254 -6.08 -22.05 17.17
C GLY A 254 -5.97 -23.16 16.12
N GLU A 255 -6.57 -24.32 16.38
CA GLU A 255 -6.62 -25.42 15.41
C GLU A 255 -7.54 -25.12 14.22
N LYS A 256 -8.75 -24.65 14.53
CA LYS A 256 -9.81 -24.34 13.54
C LYS A 256 -10.13 -22.85 13.46
N THR A 257 -9.40 -21.99 14.15
CA THR A 257 -9.70 -20.55 14.20
C THR A 257 -8.45 -19.72 14.01
N TYR A 258 -8.61 -18.56 13.35
CA TYR A 258 -7.63 -17.51 13.30
C TYR A 258 -8.31 -16.20 13.69
N THR A 259 -8.04 -15.70 14.89
CA THR A 259 -8.57 -14.44 15.41
C THR A 259 -7.51 -13.37 15.32
N PHE A 260 -7.87 -12.19 14.89
CA PHE A 260 -6.98 -11.03 14.83
C PHE A 260 -7.66 -9.78 15.32
N GLY A 261 -6.88 -8.92 15.94
CA GLY A 261 -7.30 -7.60 16.41
C GLY A 261 -6.23 -6.56 16.14
N GLN A 262 -6.66 -5.36 15.80
CA GLN A 262 -5.80 -4.20 15.61
C GLN A 262 -6.44 -2.99 16.28
N PHE A 263 -5.65 -2.27 17.05
CA PHE A 263 -5.98 -0.93 17.51
C PHE A 263 -4.91 0.04 17.04
N THR A 264 -5.33 1.18 16.49
CA THR A 264 -4.42 2.25 16.06
C THR A 264 -4.96 3.58 16.58
N GLN A 265 -4.08 4.41 17.13
CA GLN A 265 -4.35 5.79 17.51
C GLN A 265 -3.30 6.68 16.87
N VAL A 266 -3.74 7.78 16.27
CA VAL A 266 -2.88 8.85 15.74
C VAL A 266 -3.38 10.18 16.28
N PHE A 267 -2.48 10.98 16.81
CA PHE A 267 -2.69 12.38 17.11
C PHE A 267 -1.65 13.20 16.37
N ALA A 268 -2.06 14.20 15.60
CA ALA A 268 -1.16 15.03 14.82
C ALA A 268 -1.59 16.50 14.87
N GLN A 269 -0.63 17.38 15.10
CA GLN A 269 -0.80 18.83 15.00
C GLN A 269 -0.05 19.32 13.76
N ASN A 270 -0.72 20.13 12.94
CA ASN A 270 -0.16 20.76 11.75
C ASN A 270 -0.55 22.23 11.73
N ASP A 271 0.35 23.07 11.23
CA ASP A 271 0.03 24.45 10.86
C ASP A 271 0.14 24.60 9.33
N ILE A 272 -0.80 25.35 8.76
CA ILE A 272 -0.85 25.62 7.33
C ILE A 272 -1.01 27.13 7.11
N ASP A 273 -0.05 27.74 6.40
CA ASP A 273 -0.24 29.06 5.83
C ASP A 273 -1.01 28.94 4.52
N PHE A 274 -2.14 29.57 4.45
CA PHE A 274 -2.97 29.66 3.25
C PHE A 274 -2.93 31.08 2.70
N GLU A 275 -2.50 31.23 1.45
CA GLU A 275 -2.52 32.46 0.71
C GLU A 275 -3.43 32.29 -0.51
N SER A 276 -4.30 33.26 -0.80
CA SER A 276 -5.08 33.29 -2.04
C SER A 276 -5.09 34.67 -2.67
N TYR A 277 -5.15 34.69 -3.99
CA TYR A 277 -5.21 35.89 -4.79
C TYR A 277 -6.20 35.74 -5.92
N ARG A 278 -7.02 36.78 -6.11
CA ARG A 278 -7.96 36.89 -7.23
C ARG A 278 -7.90 38.28 -7.80
N GLU A 279 -7.91 38.35 -9.10
CA GLU A 279 -7.83 39.64 -9.85
C GLU A 279 -8.80 39.61 -11.02
N THR A 280 -9.53 40.71 -11.20
CA THR A 280 -10.26 41.06 -12.39
C THR A 280 -9.86 42.49 -12.79
N PRO A 281 -10.20 43.01 -14.00
CA PRO A 281 -9.91 44.40 -14.35
C PRO A 281 -10.45 45.46 -13.36
N ALA A 282 -11.51 45.10 -12.61
CA ALA A 282 -12.17 46.02 -11.67
C ALA A 282 -11.81 45.77 -10.20
N LEU A 283 -11.20 44.67 -9.86
CA LEU A 283 -11.09 44.22 -8.47
C LEU A 283 -9.87 43.33 -8.25
N LYS A 284 -9.19 43.53 -7.10
CA LYS A 284 -8.13 42.61 -6.60
C LYS A 284 -8.45 42.24 -5.16
N ASN A 285 -8.38 40.92 -4.90
CA ASN A 285 -8.54 40.36 -3.57
C ASN A 285 -7.32 39.50 -3.21
N TYR A 286 -6.73 39.78 -2.06
CA TYR A 286 -5.67 38.95 -1.47
C TYR A 286 -6.11 38.54 -0.07
N SER A 287 -5.88 37.27 0.28
CA SER A 287 -6.17 36.74 1.61
C SER A 287 -4.99 35.86 2.10
N TYR A 288 -4.64 36.05 3.34
CA TYR A 288 -3.68 35.25 4.10
C TYR A 288 -4.33 34.74 5.38
N SER A 289 -4.16 33.46 5.70
CA SER A 289 -4.62 32.84 6.94
C SER A 289 -3.66 31.77 7.41
N ASP A 290 -3.33 31.77 8.68
CA ASP A 290 -2.56 30.73 9.36
C ASP A 290 -3.53 29.82 10.11
N TYR A 291 -3.62 28.56 9.69
CA TYR A 291 -4.51 27.55 10.27
C TYR A 291 -3.73 26.61 11.17
N ASN A 292 -4.24 26.39 12.38
CA ASN A 292 -3.85 25.25 13.21
C ASN A 292 -4.83 24.10 13.04
N ILE A 293 -4.33 22.91 12.81
CA ILE A 293 -5.11 21.70 12.58
C ILE A 293 -4.72 20.65 13.61
N ASN A 294 -5.68 20.25 14.44
CA ASN A 294 -5.57 19.12 15.35
C ASN A 294 -6.30 17.93 14.74
N PHE A 295 -5.57 16.88 14.47
CA PHE A 295 -6.07 15.65 13.87
C PHE A 295 -6.01 14.51 14.86
N GLN A 296 -7.12 13.81 15.07
CA GLN A 296 -7.21 12.60 15.89
C GLN A 296 -7.85 11.48 15.07
N TYR A 297 -7.22 10.32 15.10
CA TYR A 297 -7.71 9.14 14.41
C TYR A 297 -7.59 7.93 15.34
N TYR A 298 -8.68 7.18 15.45
CA TYR A 298 -8.73 5.91 16.16
C TYR A 298 -9.29 4.85 15.24
N MET A 299 -8.75 3.65 15.28
CA MET A 299 -9.27 2.51 14.54
C MET A 299 -9.22 1.25 15.41
N LEU A 300 -10.36 0.61 15.56
CA LEU A 300 -10.48 -0.75 16.08
C LEU A 300 -10.89 -1.68 14.95
N LYS A 301 -10.12 -2.75 14.72
CA LYS A 301 -10.44 -3.81 13.77
C LYS A 301 -10.36 -5.15 14.49
N VAL A 302 -11.38 -5.97 14.36
CA VAL A 302 -11.45 -7.34 14.89
C VAL A 302 -11.99 -8.26 13.82
N GLY A 303 -11.42 -9.44 13.72
CA GLY A 303 -11.93 -10.45 12.81
C GLY A 303 -11.58 -11.85 13.23
N ASN A 304 -12.31 -12.80 12.69
CA ASN A 304 -12.06 -14.22 12.91
C ASN A 304 -12.33 -15.02 11.64
N ASP A 305 -11.49 -15.99 11.37
CA ASP A 305 -11.67 -17.01 10.33
C ASP A 305 -11.87 -18.36 11.00
N TRP A 306 -12.97 -19.06 10.72
CA TRP A 306 -13.23 -20.44 11.10
C TRP A 306 -12.96 -21.36 9.92
N TYR A 307 -12.04 -22.27 10.12
CA TYR A 307 -11.76 -23.38 9.21
C TYR A 307 -12.68 -24.54 9.62
N ILE A 308 -13.90 -24.55 9.06
CA ILE A 308 -14.93 -25.54 9.38
C ILE A 308 -14.35 -26.93 9.08
N ASP A 309 -13.78 -27.07 7.88
CA ASP A 309 -12.99 -28.22 7.42
C ASP A 309 -11.92 -27.75 6.42
N SER A 310 -11.26 -28.69 5.71
CA SER A 310 -10.22 -28.38 4.72
C SER A 310 -10.75 -27.63 3.49
N LEU A 311 -12.05 -27.70 3.20
CA LEU A 311 -12.68 -27.15 2.01
C LEU A 311 -13.50 -25.89 2.31
N ASN A 312 -13.91 -25.67 3.57
CA ASN A 312 -14.85 -24.64 3.96
C ASN A 312 -14.24 -23.66 4.97
N THR A 313 -14.19 -22.38 4.61
CA THR A 313 -13.77 -21.32 5.51
C THR A 313 -14.86 -20.27 5.59
N PHE A 314 -15.27 -19.92 6.80
CA PHE A 314 -16.18 -18.80 7.07
C PHE A 314 -15.43 -17.75 7.89
N GLY A 315 -15.72 -16.49 7.67
CA GLY A 315 -15.08 -15.44 8.45
C GLY A 315 -15.87 -14.16 8.50
N PHE A 316 -15.56 -13.35 9.52
CA PHE A 316 -16.06 -12.00 9.62
C PHE A 316 -14.94 -11.01 9.92
N ILE A 317 -15.19 -9.74 9.59
CA ILE A 317 -14.36 -8.59 10.00
C ILE A 317 -15.30 -7.47 10.43
N LEU A 318 -14.99 -6.86 11.58
CA LEU A 318 -15.60 -5.62 12.05
C LEU A 318 -14.49 -4.57 12.15
N GLN A 319 -14.77 -3.37 11.65
CA GLN A 319 -13.82 -2.25 11.70
C GLN A 319 -14.57 -0.97 12.05
N VAL A 320 -14.05 -0.22 13.02
CA VAL A 320 -14.65 1.02 13.52
C VAL A 320 -13.57 2.11 13.54
N PRO A 321 -13.30 2.78 12.42
CA PRO A 321 -12.49 3.99 12.43
C PRO A 321 -13.32 5.17 12.93
N PHE A 322 -12.66 6.09 13.62
CA PHE A 322 -13.18 7.36 14.06
C PHE A 322 -12.16 8.46 13.80
N MET A 323 -12.59 9.55 13.21
CA MET A 323 -11.76 10.71 12.93
C MET A 323 -12.40 11.97 13.55
N ASP A 324 -11.59 12.79 14.22
CA ASP A 324 -11.95 14.13 14.69
C ASP A 324 -10.88 15.11 14.19
N VAL A 325 -11.29 16.12 13.46
CA VAL A 325 -10.41 17.18 12.94
C VAL A 325 -10.95 18.52 13.45
N ASP A 326 -10.12 19.25 14.15
CA ASP A 326 -10.40 20.60 14.59
C ASP A 326 -9.40 21.57 13.94
N GLN A 327 -9.90 22.44 13.09
CA GLN A 327 -9.13 23.43 12.36
C GLN A 327 -9.62 24.81 12.74
N HIS A 328 -8.70 25.70 13.10
CA HIS A 328 -9.04 27.07 13.40
C HIS A 328 -7.96 28.04 12.90
N ILE A 329 -8.35 29.26 12.57
CA ILE A 329 -7.41 30.32 12.26
C ILE A 329 -6.73 30.77 13.56
N VAL A 330 -5.41 30.90 13.53
CA VAL A 330 -4.62 31.38 14.65
C VAL A 330 -4.95 32.86 14.87
N PRO A 331 -5.40 33.31 16.07
CA PRO A 331 -5.76 34.69 16.33
C PRO A 331 -4.64 35.67 16.00
N GLY A 332 -4.99 36.75 15.27
CA GLY A 332 -4.04 37.78 14.85
C GLY A 332 -3.11 37.38 13.69
N ARG A 333 -3.31 36.18 13.09
CA ARG A 333 -2.50 35.68 11.98
C ARG A 333 -3.33 35.48 10.71
N ASN A 334 -4.22 36.44 10.45
CA ASN A 334 -4.97 36.48 9.20
C ASN A 334 -5.18 37.92 8.77
N SER A 335 -5.23 38.13 7.49
CA SER A 335 -5.56 39.42 6.87
C SER A 335 -6.04 39.20 5.46
N ALA A 336 -7.03 39.94 5.05
CA ALA A 336 -7.42 40.05 3.66
C ALA A 336 -7.64 41.50 3.26
N TYR A 337 -7.42 41.81 2.01
CA TYR A 337 -7.78 43.12 1.45
C TYR A 337 -8.46 42.97 0.10
N LEU A 338 -9.41 43.87 -0.15
CA LEU A 338 -10.14 44.00 -1.39
C LEU A 338 -9.90 45.40 -1.95
N ILE A 339 -9.38 45.49 -3.16
CA ILE A 339 -9.16 46.76 -3.87
C ILE A 339 -10.19 46.84 -4.99
N GLN A 340 -10.98 47.95 -4.99
CA GLN A 340 -11.95 48.29 -6.03
C GLN A 340 -11.62 49.69 -6.52
N GLY A 341 -11.01 49.82 -7.72
CA GLY A 341 -10.49 51.11 -8.20
C GLY A 341 -9.43 51.67 -7.26
N THR A 342 -9.71 52.79 -6.59
CA THR A 342 -8.83 53.46 -5.62
C THR A 342 -9.13 53.06 -4.16
N ASP A 343 -10.25 52.40 -3.90
CA ASP A 343 -10.69 52.03 -2.54
C ASP A 343 -10.13 50.69 -2.11
N THR A 344 -9.60 50.68 -0.89
CA THR A 344 -9.12 49.45 -0.23
C THR A 344 -9.95 49.19 1.03
N THR A 345 -10.49 47.96 1.13
CA THR A 345 -11.17 47.45 2.32
C THR A 345 -10.37 46.29 2.89
N ASN A 346 -9.96 46.43 4.17
CA ASN A 346 -9.27 45.34 4.86
C ASN A 346 -10.28 44.52 5.70
N SER A 347 -9.98 43.27 5.87
CA SER A 347 -10.79 42.37 6.73
C SER A 347 -9.94 41.41 7.53
N THR A 348 -10.50 40.99 8.65
CA THR A 348 -9.99 39.91 9.48
C THR A 348 -11.08 38.88 9.70
N THR A 349 -10.72 37.61 9.62
CA THR A 349 -11.66 36.49 9.78
C THR A 349 -11.27 35.63 10.98
N ASN A 350 -12.20 35.33 11.87
CA ASN A 350 -12.08 34.26 12.82
C ASN A 350 -12.83 33.04 12.24
N SER A 351 -12.19 31.88 12.20
CA SER A 351 -12.81 30.66 11.65
C SER A 351 -12.43 29.44 12.46
N GLN A 352 -13.42 28.61 12.70
CA GLN A 352 -13.25 27.28 13.28
C GLN A 352 -14.09 26.28 12.47
N ASN A 353 -13.44 25.22 12.04
CA ASN A 353 -14.06 24.09 11.36
C ASN A 353 -13.77 22.80 12.13
N ARG A 354 -14.82 22.12 12.59
CA ARG A 354 -14.71 20.85 13.28
C ARG A 354 -15.44 19.77 12.52
N LEU A 355 -14.71 18.69 12.20
CA LEU A 355 -15.21 17.53 11.47
C LEU A 355 -15.10 16.28 12.37
N LYS A 356 -16.20 15.56 12.53
CA LYS A 356 -16.24 14.23 13.17
C LYS A 356 -16.79 13.20 12.17
N ALA A 357 -16.05 12.11 11.99
CA ALA A 357 -16.39 11.09 11.00
C ALA A 357 -16.23 9.67 11.58
N PRO A 358 -17.19 9.19 12.41
CA PRO A 358 -17.26 7.78 12.78
C PRO A 358 -17.71 6.94 11.57
N GLN A 359 -17.08 5.78 11.43
CA GLN A 359 -17.43 4.81 10.40
C GLN A 359 -17.57 3.43 11.02
N HIS A 360 -18.49 2.61 10.49
CA HIS A 360 -18.70 1.23 10.89
C HIS A 360 -18.67 0.35 9.65
N THR A 361 -17.77 -0.61 9.61
CA THR A 361 -17.66 -1.58 8.51
C THR A 361 -17.82 -2.99 9.05
N ALA A 362 -18.67 -3.77 8.43
CA ALA A 362 -18.83 -5.20 8.69
C ALA A 362 -18.69 -5.97 7.38
N ASN A 363 -17.95 -7.08 7.42
CA ASN A 363 -17.83 -8.00 6.29
C ASN A 363 -18.06 -9.42 6.79
N LEU A 364 -18.86 -10.17 6.05
CA LEU A 364 -19.00 -11.61 6.15
C LEU A 364 -18.47 -12.23 4.85
N ASN A 365 -17.73 -13.30 4.97
CA ASN A 365 -17.23 -14.01 3.80
C ASN A 365 -17.21 -15.51 4.03
N TYR A 366 -17.48 -16.22 2.95
CA TYR A 366 -17.45 -17.67 2.90
C TYR A 366 -16.69 -18.11 1.66
N THR A 367 -15.78 -19.05 1.83
CA THR A 367 -15.02 -19.67 0.75
C THR A 367 -15.24 -21.17 0.77
N HIS A 368 -15.60 -21.74 -0.38
CA HIS A 368 -15.69 -23.17 -0.61
C HIS A 368 -14.70 -23.60 -1.69
N THR A 369 -13.83 -24.54 -1.38
CA THR A 369 -12.86 -25.13 -2.31
C THR A 369 -13.38 -26.48 -2.80
N PHE A 370 -13.84 -26.55 -4.05
CA PHE A 370 -14.31 -27.81 -4.65
C PHE A 370 -13.15 -28.74 -4.99
N SER A 371 -11.98 -28.18 -5.33
CA SER A 371 -10.79 -28.94 -5.71
C SER A 371 -9.54 -28.09 -5.57
N GLU A 372 -8.62 -28.48 -4.72
CA GLU A 372 -7.31 -27.82 -4.59
C GLU A 372 -6.46 -27.98 -5.85
N ALA A 373 -6.46 -29.16 -6.48
CA ALA A 373 -5.67 -29.45 -7.68
C ALA A 373 -6.09 -28.58 -8.87
N LEU A 374 -7.39 -28.30 -9.01
CA LEU A 374 -7.94 -27.43 -10.05
C LEU A 374 -8.06 -25.97 -9.60
N GLU A 375 -7.64 -25.60 -8.40
CA GLU A 375 -7.89 -24.29 -7.78
C GLU A 375 -9.35 -23.86 -7.99
N ARG A 376 -10.29 -24.81 -7.89
CA ARG A 376 -11.71 -24.57 -8.09
C ARG A 376 -12.31 -24.11 -6.77
N GLU A 377 -12.72 -22.85 -6.75
CA GLU A 377 -13.12 -22.13 -5.55
C GLU A 377 -14.32 -21.21 -5.83
N LEU A 378 -15.25 -21.17 -4.89
CA LEU A 378 -16.33 -20.20 -4.84
C LEU A 378 -16.14 -19.33 -3.59
N THR A 379 -16.17 -18.01 -3.77
CA THR A 379 -16.09 -17.04 -2.66
C THR A 379 -17.34 -16.17 -2.68
N VAL A 380 -17.99 -16.03 -1.52
CA VAL A 380 -19.13 -15.13 -1.32
C VAL A 380 -18.74 -14.09 -0.28
N ASN A 381 -18.99 -12.81 -0.57
CA ASN A 381 -18.75 -11.70 0.32
C ASN A 381 -20.03 -10.89 0.48
N ILE A 382 -20.34 -10.51 1.72
CA ILE A 382 -21.40 -9.57 2.05
C ILE A 382 -20.77 -8.48 2.89
N ASP A 383 -20.93 -7.23 2.46
CA ASP A 383 -20.34 -6.08 3.10
C ASP A 383 -21.39 -5.04 3.48
N TYR A 384 -21.23 -4.42 4.63
CA TYR A 384 -21.95 -3.26 5.07
C TYR A 384 -20.96 -2.18 5.52
N ASN A 385 -21.17 -0.95 5.07
CA ASN A 385 -20.40 0.20 5.53
C ASN A 385 -21.36 1.36 5.83
N ARG A 386 -21.27 1.91 7.04
CA ARG A 386 -21.96 3.14 7.44
C ARG A 386 -20.92 4.21 7.74
N TYR A 387 -21.04 5.31 7.05
CA TYR A 387 -20.24 6.51 7.24
C TYR A 387 -21.15 7.62 7.75
N ASN A 388 -20.76 8.28 8.84
CA ASN A 388 -21.51 9.38 9.44
C ASN A 388 -20.56 10.56 9.63
N ASN A 389 -20.63 11.54 8.74
CA ASN A 389 -19.82 12.74 8.75
C ASN A 389 -20.65 13.89 9.33
N SER A 390 -20.13 14.56 10.33
CA SER A 390 -20.73 15.75 10.93
C SER A 390 -19.69 16.86 10.99
N SER A 391 -19.98 17.98 10.35
CA SER A 391 -19.12 19.17 10.38
C SER A 391 -19.85 20.40 10.89
N VAL A 392 -19.11 21.22 11.62
CA VAL A 392 -19.51 22.56 12.03
C VAL A 392 -18.44 23.53 11.55
N ASN A 393 -18.82 24.46 10.70
CA ASN A 393 -17.92 25.50 10.18
C ASN A 393 -18.46 26.87 10.61
N PHE A 394 -17.76 27.50 11.52
CA PHE A 394 -18.04 28.84 11.99
C PHE A 394 -17.03 29.82 11.39
N GLN A 395 -17.52 30.92 10.84
CA GLN A 395 -16.70 32.01 10.29
C GLN A 395 -17.30 33.35 10.71
N GLU A 396 -16.45 34.28 11.19
CA GLU A 396 -16.80 35.66 11.49
C GLU A 396 -15.77 36.59 10.86
N THR A 397 -16.21 37.38 9.89
CA THR A 397 -15.37 38.35 9.16
C THR A 397 -15.77 39.75 9.51
N ASN A 398 -14.79 40.54 9.91
CA ASN A 398 -14.92 41.99 10.24
C ASN A 398 -14.17 42.83 9.22
N TYR A 399 -14.82 43.88 8.70
CA TYR A 399 -14.29 44.80 7.71
C TYR A 399 -13.96 46.13 8.36
N ASP A 400 -12.81 46.75 8.00
CA ASP A 400 -12.42 48.10 8.47
C ASP A 400 -13.32 49.19 7.89
N LYS A 401 -13.87 48.95 6.67
CA LYS A 401 -14.85 49.81 6.01
C LYS A 401 -16.01 48.94 5.55
N PRO A 402 -17.28 49.42 5.64
CA PRO A 402 -18.41 48.63 5.19
C PRO A 402 -18.29 48.22 3.72
N LEU A 403 -18.32 46.94 3.44
CA LEU A 403 -18.33 46.36 2.08
C LEU A 403 -19.78 46.11 1.67
N GLY A 404 -20.33 46.92 0.73
CA GLY A 404 -21.73 46.84 0.37
C GLY A 404 -22.69 47.05 1.57
N GLY A 405 -22.29 47.87 2.55
CA GLY A 405 -23.08 48.13 3.78
C GLY A 405 -22.86 47.07 4.88
N ILE A 406 -21.98 46.09 4.67
CA ILE A 406 -21.70 45.03 5.64
C ILE A 406 -20.37 45.36 6.34
N GLN A 407 -20.40 45.56 7.66
CA GLN A 407 -19.22 45.76 8.51
C GLN A 407 -18.80 44.46 9.21
N SER A 408 -19.74 43.58 9.51
CA SER A 408 -19.46 42.23 10.03
C SER A 408 -20.36 41.20 9.36
N LEU A 409 -19.77 40.01 9.05
CA LEU A 409 -20.44 38.89 8.45
C LEU A 409 -20.10 37.63 9.27
N GLY A 410 -21.11 37.02 9.87
CA GLY A 410 -21.00 35.72 10.53
C GLY A 410 -21.69 34.63 9.71
N ILE A 411 -21.08 33.46 9.61
CA ILE A 411 -21.64 32.28 8.93
C ILE A 411 -21.40 31.07 9.82
N ASP A 412 -22.45 30.35 10.18
CA ASP A 412 -22.41 29.08 10.93
C ASP A 412 -23.07 28.01 10.07
N ILE A 413 -22.27 27.05 9.57
CA ILE A 413 -22.72 25.96 8.74
C ILE A 413 -22.61 24.67 9.54
N ARG A 414 -23.74 23.97 9.66
CA ARG A 414 -23.80 22.65 10.25
C ARG A 414 -24.23 21.66 9.18
N SER A 415 -23.35 20.69 8.92
CA SER A 415 -23.61 19.66 7.91
C SER A 415 -23.54 18.27 8.53
N LYS A 416 -24.49 17.43 8.16
CA LYS A 416 -24.52 16.02 8.50
C LYS A 416 -24.70 15.20 7.25
N GLN A 417 -23.78 14.25 7.02
CA GLN A 417 -23.84 13.31 5.91
C GLN A 417 -23.83 11.89 6.44
N ILE A 418 -24.84 11.11 6.10
CA ILE A 418 -24.90 9.68 6.40
C ILE A 418 -24.85 8.92 5.07
N VAL A 419 -23.90 7.99 4.93
CA VAL A 419 -23.84 7.11 3.78
C VAL A 419 -23.89 5.67 4.26
N ASN A 420 -24.84 4.89 3.75
CA ASN A 420 -24.94 3.47 3.98
C ASN A 420 -24.66 2.73 2.67
N ILE A 421 -23.73 1.77 2.69
CA ILE A 421 -23.36 0.98 1.53
C ILE A 421 -23.55 -0.49 1.87
N TYR A 422 -24.31 -1.19 1.03
CA TYR A 422 -24.54 -2.62 1.09
C TYR A 422 -23.99 -3.25 -0.18
N SER A 423 -23.24 -4.32 -0.08
CA SER A 423 -22.71 -5.04 -1.24
C SER A 423 -22.75 -6.54 -1.04
N ALA A 424 -23.11 -7.25 -2.09
CA ALA A 424 -22.99 -8.70 -2.17
C ALA A 424 -22.23 -9.07 -3.44
N LYS A 425 -21.18 -9.89 -3.30
CA LYS A 425 -20.31 -10.33 -4.39
C LYS A 425 -20.10 -11.83 -4.32
N MET A 426 -20.17 -12.50 -5.48
CA MET A 426 -19.89 -13.91 -5.63
C MET A 426 -18.86 -14.11 -6.76
N ASP A 427 -17.72 -14.71 -6.44
CA ASP A 427 -16.62 -14.99 -7.35
C ASP A 427 -16.38 -16.49 -7.46
N PHE A 428 -16.30 -16.98 -8.67
CA PHE A 428 -15.93 -18.37 -8.99
C PHE A 428 -14.65 -18.38 -9.79
N GLN A 429 -13.72 -19.29 -9.46
CA GLN A 429 -12.51 -19.51 -10.25
C GLN A 429 -12.26 -21.02 -10.41
N THR A 430 -11.63 -21.38 -11.53
CA THR A 430 -11.16 -22.74 -11.75
C THR A 430 -10.02 -22.78 -12.76
N LYS A 431 -9.05 -23.66 -12.54
CA LYS A 431 -8.08 -24.00 -13.58
C LYS A 431 -8.75 -24.85 -14.65
N PHE A 432 -8.35 -24.63 -15.90
CA PHE A 432 -8.66 -25.49 -17.02
C PHE A 432 -7.36 -25.80 -17.78
N TRP A 433 -7.27 -27.01 -18.33
CA TRP A 433 -6.01 -27.56 -18.84
C TRP A 433 -4.90 -27.41 -17.77
N LYS A 434 -3.63 -27.41 -18.19
CA LYS A 434 -2.50 -27.35 -17.24
C LYS A 434 -2.21 -25.92 -16.71
N THR A 435 -2.43 -24.89 -17.54
CA THR A 435 -1.98 -23.51 -17.29
C THR A 435 -3.06 -22.45 -17.51
N GLY A 436 -4.30 -22.88 -17.76
CA GLY A 436 -5.44 -21.97 -17.96
C GLY A 436 -6.17 -21.69 -16.65
N MET A 437 -6.76 -20.49 -16.53
CA MET A 437 -7.61 -20.04 -15.43
C MET A 437 -8.84 -19.35 -15.99
N ILE A 438 -10.00 -19.72 -15.49
CA ILE A 438 -11.26 -19.00 -15.71
C ILE A 438 -11.66 -18.38 -14.38
N GLU A 439 -12.04 -17.11 -14.42
CA GLU A 439 -12.64 -16.37 -13.31
C GLU A 439 -13.95 -15.78 -13.79
N ALA A 440 -15.02 -15.90 -13.01
CA ALA A 440 -16.32 -15.30 -13.30
C ALA A 440 -16.98 -14.86 -12.00
N GLY A 441 -17.81 -13.84 -12.03
CA GLY A 441 -18.50 -13.39 -10.84
C GLY A 441 -19.60 -12.38 -11.12
N VAL A 442 -20.39 -12.15 -10.07
CA VAL A 442 -21.47 -11.16 -10.04
C VAL A 442 -21.34 -10.30 -8.80
N LYS A 443 -21.76 -9.04 -8.91
CA LYS A 443 -21.80 -8.09 -7.80
C LYS A 443 -23.07 -7.27 -7.88
N TYR A 444 -23.65 -6.99 -6.72
CA TYR A 444 -24.67 -5.96 -6.55
C TYR A 444 -24.27 -5.07 -5.38
N ALA A 445 -24.38 -3.76 -5.57
CA ALA A 445 -24.13 -2.76 -4.54
C ALA A 445 -25.24 -1.71 -4.53
N LEU A 446 -25.60 -1.27 -3.33
CA LEU A 446 -26.51 -0.16 -3.05
C LEU A 446 -25.80 0.84 -2.16
N SER A 447 -25.71 2.08 -2.59
CA SER A 447 -25.23 3.21 -1.80
C SER A 447 -26.37 4.19 -1.58
N SER A 448 -26.70 4.47 -0.33
CA SER A 448 -27.71 5.46 0.06
C SER A 448 -27.03 6.58 0.83
N THR A 449 -27.16 7.80 0.34
CA THR A 449 -26.54 9.00 0.89
C THR A 449 -27.61 9.97 1.31
N ASP A 450 -27.55 10.43 2.56
CA ASP A 450 -28.43 11.42 3.15
C ASP A 450 -27.58 12.59 3.65
N ASN A 451 -27.79 13.78 3.05
CA ASN A 451 -27.08 15.01 3.41
C ASN A 451 -28.10 16.02 3.91
N ASP A 452 -27.81 16.60 5.07
CA ASP A 452 -28.57 17.66 5.72
C ASP A 452 -27.62 18.80 6.05
N MET A 453 -27.96 20.03 5.66
CA MET A 453 -27.13 21.21 5.90
C MET A 453 -28.00 22.38 6.32
N THR A 454 -27.61 23.03 7.42
CA THR A 454 -28.17 24.29 7.87
C THR A 454 -27.12 25.38 7.82
N THR A 455 -27.47 26.54 7.33
CA THR A 455 -26.63 27.75 7.28
C THR A 455 -27.32 28.90 8.00
N ASP A 456 -26.74 29.29 9.13
CA ASP A 456 -27.14 30.52 9.84
C ASP A 456 -26.17 31.65 9.44
N SER A 457 -26.71 32.83 9.12
CA SER A 457 -25.88 33.98 8.81
C SER A 457 -26.30 35.23 9.59
N THR A 458 -25.30 36.02 9.94
CA THR A 458 -25.50 37.31 10.62
C THR A 458 -24.83 38.44 9.82
N ARG A 459 -25.47 39.58 9.69
CA ARG A 459 -24.88 40.77 9.06
C ARG A 459 -25.05 41.97 9.99
N ASN A 460 -23.96 42.58 10.36
CA ASN A 460 -23.94 43.73 11.30
C ASN A 460 -24.68 43.41 12.60
N GLY A 461 -24.55 42.16 13.10
CA GLY A 461 -25.27 41.71 14.28
C GLY A 461 -26.75 41.31 14.08
N GLY A 462 -27.36 41.59 12.92
CA GLY A 462 -28.71 41.17 12.57
C GLY A 462 -28.73 39.74 12.04
N VAL A 463 -29.54 38.87 12.65
CA VAL A 463 -29.71 37.46 12.22
C VAL A 463 -30.57 37.40 10.96
N ARG A 464 -30.16 36.59 9.98
CA ARG A 464 -30.95 36.30 8.78
C ARG A 464 -31.68 34.98 8.95
N PRO A 465 -32.75 34.71 8.16
CA PRO A 465 -33.37 33.39 8.15
C PRO A 465 -32.37 32.30 7.94
N THR A 466 -32.52 31.20 8.68
CA THR A 466 -31.74 29.96 8.51
C THR A 466 -32.07 29.37 7.15
N ASP A 467 -31.04 29.04 6.39
CA ASP A 467 -31.16 28.30 5.14
C ASP A 467 -30.98 26.79 5.44
N HIS A 468 -31.94 25.98 5.01
CA HIS A 468 -31.97 24.52 5.24
C HIS A 468 -32.06 23.77 3.93
N ASN A 469 -31.08 22.92 3.68
CA ASN A 469 -30.94 22.11 2.48
C ASN A 469 -30.83 20.64 2.81
N ALA A 470 -31.64 19.80 2.14
CA ALA A 470 -31.56 18.34 2.24
C ALA A 470 -31.35 17.70 0.85
N PHE A 471 -30.46 16.74 0.75
CA PHE A 471 -30.17 16.00 -0.48
C PHE A 471 -30.00 14.52 -0.19
N CYS A 472 -30.93 13.70 -0.69
CA CYS A 472 -30.85 12.25 -0.66
C CYS A 472 -30.43 11.72 -2.02
N TYR A 473 -29.53 10.74 -2.04
CA TYR A 473 -29.04 10.13 -3.27
C TYR A 473 -28.82 8.63 -3.11
N ASP A 474 -29.56 7.84 -3.89
CA ASP A 474 -29.47 6.39 -3.93
C ASP A 474 -28.84 5.94 -5.24
N GLU A 475 -27.89 5.02 -5.18
CA GLU A 475 -27.24 4.46 -6.36
C GLU A 475 -27.16 2.94 -6.26
N HIS A 476 -27.62 2.27 -7.31
CA HIS A 476 -27.58 0.82 -7.47
C HIS A 476 -26.61 0.47 -8.60
N VAL A 477 -25.67 -0.43 -8.32
CA VAL A 477 -24.72 -0.94 -9.31
C VAL A 477 -24.83 -2.46 -9.36
N ALA A 478 -25.26 -2.99 -10.52
CA ALA A 478 -25.27 -4.43 -10.79
C ALA A 478 -24.18 -4.74 -11.82
N ALA A 479 -23.33 -5.72 -11.55
CA ALA A 479 -22.20 -6.07 -12.39
C ALA A 479 -22.05 -7.58 -12.56
N ALA A 480 -21.58 -7.99 -13.75
CA ALA A 480 -21.15 -9.35 -14.02
C ALA A 480 -19.85 -9.33 -14.82
N TYR A 481 -18.97 -10.30 -14.60
CA TYR A 481 -17.71 -10.40 -15.31
C TYR A 481 -17.32 -11.83 -15.62
N ILE A 482 -16.51 -11.99 -16.67
CA ILE A 482 -15.78 -13.20 -17.00
C ILE A 482 -14.36 -12.84 -17.42
N SER A 483 -13.39 -13.67 -17.03
CA SER A 483 -11.98 -13.51 -17.37
C SER A 483 -11.37 -14.87 -17.65
N VAL A 484 -10.61 -14.96 -18.74
CA VAL A 484 -9.92 -16.19 -19.17
C VAL A 484 -8.45 -15.87 -19.35
N GLY A 485 -7.60 -16.57 -18.64
CA GLY A 485 -6.15 -16.46 -18.74
C GLY A 485 -5.50 -17.79 -19.09
N LYS A 486 -4.43 -17.77 -19.88
CA LYS A 486 -3.66 -18.96 -20.21
C LYS A 486 -2.19 -18.63 -20.44
N GLN A 487 -1.33 -19.52 -19.97
CA GLN A 487 0.08 -19.52 -20.31
C GLN A 487 0.32 -20.50 -21.46
N PHE A 488 0.98 -20.03 -22.52
CA PHE A 488 1.35 -20.81 -23.71
C PHE A 488 2.85 -21.09 -23.68
N GLY A 489 3.21 -22.37 -23.52
CA GLY A 489 4.60 -22.76 -23.27
C GLY A 489 5.16 -22.15 -21.98
N GLU A 490 6.47 -21.89 -21.98
CA GLU A 490 7.18 -21.29 -20.85
C GLU A 490 7.27 -19.74 -20.91
N HIS A 491 6.89 -19.16 -22.05
CA HIS A 491 7.22 -17.78 -22.37
C HIS A 491 6.03 -16.84 -22.44
N TRP A 492 4.92 -17.27 -23.05
CA TRP A 492 3.79 -16.41 -23.34
C TRP A 492 2.66 -16.57 -22.33
N SER A 493 2.06 -15.47 -21.95
CA SER A 493 0.85 -15.42 -21.13
C SER A 493 -0.17 -14.47 -21.75
N VAL A 494 -1.43 -14.87 -21.76
CA VAL A 494 -2.54 -14.06 -22.28
C VAL A 494 -3.68 -14.12 -21.27
N LYS A 495 -4.31 -12.98 -20.98
CA LYS A 495 -5.54 -12.90 -20.18
C LYS A 495 -6.49 -11.90 -20.84
N LEU A 496 -7.72 -12.33 -21.07
CA LEU A 496 -8.81 -11.51 -21.60
C LEU A 496 -9.94 -11.49 -20.58
N GLY A 497 -10.60 -10.36 -20.45
CA GLY A 497 -11.72 -10.21 -19.54
C GLY A 497 -12.75 -9.22 -20.07
N LEU A 498 -13.99 -9.43 -19.70
CA LEU A 498 -15.09 -8.51 -19.97
C LEU A 498 -15.93 -8.38 -18.70
N ARG A 499 -16.23 -7.16 -18.34
CA ARG A 499 -17.16 -6.81 -17.25
C ARG A 499 -18.24 -5.89 -17.81
N GLY A 500 -19.49 -6.14 -17.44
CA GLY A 500 -20.62 -5.24 -17.70
C GLY A 500 -21.12 -4.68 -16.39
N GLU A 501 -21.39 -3.38 -16.33
CA GLU A 501 -22.02 -2.72 -15.17
C GLU A 501 -23.25 -1.96 -15.61
N TYR A 502 -24.36 -2.17 -14.90
CA TYR A 502 -25.58 -1.39 -15.00
C TYR A 502 -25.72 -0.54 -13.74
N THR A 503 -25.79 0.77 -13.93
CA THR A 503 -25.95 1.75 -12.86
C THR A 503 -27.32 2.42 -12.99
N PHE A 504 -28.04 2.47 -11.88
CA PHE A 504 -29.24 3.28 -11.72
C PHE A 504 -29.07 4.18 -10.50
N SER A 505 -29.35 5.47 -10.63
CA SER A 505 -29.31 6.40 -9.51
C SER A 505 -30.53 7.29 -9.46
N HIS A 506 -30.94 7.62 -8.23
CA HIS A 506 -32.05 8.49 -7.91
C HIS A 506 -31.58 9.55 -6.90
N GLY A 507 -31.80 10.82 -7.18
CA GLY A 507 -31.51 11.93 -6.28
C GLY A 507 -32.75 12.77 -6.03
N ASP A 508 -33.04 13.09 -4.77
CA ASP A 508 -34.07 13.99 -4.32
C ASP A 508 -33.44 15.17 -3.58
N TRP A 509 -33.60 16.35 -4.13
CA TRP A 509 -33.05 17.59 -3.57
C TRP A 509 -34.18 18.51 -3.15
N LYS A 510 -34.12 18.98 -1.91
CA LYS A 510 -35.02 19.93 -1.30
C LYS A 510 -34.26 21.15 -0.84
N ASP A 511 -34.68 22.30 -1.35
CA ASP A 511 -34.19 23.63 -0.99
C ASP A 511 -35.41 24.51 -0.73
N ASP A 512 -35.34 25.51 0.14
CA ASP A 512 -36.46 26.38 0.54
C ASP A 512 -37.28 26.90 -0.67
N GLY A 513 -38.20 26.02 -1.16
CA GLY A 513 -39.15 26.31 -2.25
C GLY A 513 -38.80 25.73 -3.63
N LEU A 514 -37.72 24.95 -3.79
CA LEU A 514 -37.34 24.27 -5.03
C LEU A 514 -37.04 22.78 -4.77
N ASP A 515 -37.92 21.91 -5.25
CA ASP A 515 -37.70 20.47 -5.24
C ASP A 515 -37.23 20.00 -6.62
N SER A 516 -36.21 19.20 -6.70
CA SER A 516 -35.71 18.64 -7.95
C SER A 516 -35.39 17.15 -7.81
N ILE A 517 -35.83 16.36 -8.78
CA ILE A 517 -35.59 14.92 -8.86
C ILE A 517 -34.62 14.63 -10.02
N ILE A 518 -33.60 13.84 -9.76
CA ILE A 518 -32.59 13.45 -10.73
C ILE A 518 -32.60 11.93 -10.84
N ASN A 519 -32.81 11.41 -12.05
CA ASN A 519 -32.70 10.00 -12.36
C ASN A 519 -31.68 9.79 -13.47
N LYS A 520 -30.76 8.83 -13.25
CA LYS A 520 -29.80 8.42 -14.28
C LYS A 520 -29.77 6.90 -14.36
N SER A 521 -29.69 6.37 -15.58
CA SER A 521 -29.46 4.93 -15.81
C SER A 521 -28.56 4.73 -17.01
N TYR A 522 -27.59 3.86 -16.89
CA TYR A 522 -26.66 3.55 -17.98
C TYR A 522 -26.03 2.16 -17.81
N PHE A 523 -25.65 1.56 -18.95
CA PHE A 523 -24.93 0.30 -19.02
C PHE A 523 -23.61 0.50 -19.75
N ASP A 524 -22.52 0.04 -19.15
CA ASP A 524 -21.18 0.18 -19.72
C ASP A 524 -20.40 -1.14 -19.71
N PRO A 525 -19.77 -1.50 -20.85
CA PRO A 525 -18.84 -2.62 -20.95
C PRO A 525 -17.41 -2.16 -20.63
N PHE A 526 -16.67 -3.00 -19.90
CA PHE A 526 -15.28 -2.78 -19.46
C PHE A 526 -14.40 -3.96 -19.91
N PRO A 527 -13.92 -3.96 -21.15
CA PRO A 527 -12.98 -4.96 -21.65
C PRO A 527 -11.58 -4.77 -21.02
N THR A 528 -10.89 -5.89 -20.82
CA THR A 528 -9.50 -5.94 -20.38
C THR A 528 -8.72 -6.96 -21.20
N ALA A 529 -7.48 -6.66 -21.53
CA ALA A 529 -6.59 -7.57 -22.26
C ALA A 529 -5.15 -7.45 -21.73
N TYR A 530 -4.49 -8.58 -21.57
CA TYR A 530 -3.08 -8.66 -21.17
C TYR A 530 -2.36 -9.68 -22.03
N VAL A 531 -1.17 -9.31 -22.50
CA VAL A 531 -0.25 -10.21 -23.18
C VAL A 531 1.13 -10.03 -22.55
N GLY A 532 1.74 -11.12 -22.14
CA GLY A 532 3.07 -11.11 -21.54
C GLY A 532 4.00 -12.10 -22.20
N TYR A 533 5.27 -11.72 -22.31
CA TYR A 533 6.37 -12.56 -22.76
C TYR A 533 7.50 -12.50 -21.75
N THR A 534 8.00 -13.68 -21.33
CA THR A 534 9.18 -13.80 -20.47
C THR A 534 10.22 -14.66 -21.17
N SER A 535 11.42 -14.11 -21.38
CA SER A 535 12.52 -14.84 -22.02
C SER A 535 13.09 -15.91 -21.11
N LYS A 536 13.87 -16.85 -21.68
CA LYS A 536 14.83 -17.63 -20.88
C LYS A 536 15.84 -16.69 -20.22
N PRO A 537 16.47 -17.12 -19.11
CA PRO A 537 17.56 -16.35 -18.51
C PRO A 537 18.65 -16.03 -19.54
N LEU A 538 19.03 -14.76 -19.65
CA LEU A 538 19.95 -14.27 -20.68
C LEU A 538 21.32 -13.89 -20.08
N GLY A 539 22.38 -14.17 -20.84
CA GLY A 539 23.74 -13.72 -20.60
C GLY A 539 24.37 -14.19 -19.28
N LYS A 540 25.40 -13.50 -18.81
CA LYS A 540 26.13 -13.80 -17.57
C LYS A 540 25.29 -13.54 -16.30
N ILE A 541 24.27 -12.71 -16.38
CA ILE A 541 23.42 -12.32 -15.25
C ILE A 541 22.37 -13.40 -14.93
N GLN A 542 22.08 -14.31 -15.87
CA GLN A 542 21.13 -15.41 -15.72
C GLN A 542 19.73 -14.93 -15.26
N GLN A 543 19.28 -13.76 -15.74
CA GLN A 543 17.98 -13.19 -15.43
C GLN A 543 17.13 -13.06 -16.70
N PRO A 544 15.80 -13.36 -16.62
CA PRO A 544 14.91 -13.21 -17.76
C PRO A 544 14.60 -11.73 -18.03
N ILE A 545 14.27 -11.42 -19.27
CA ILE A 545 13.57 -10.18 -19.66
C ILE A 545 12.09 -10.49 -19.71
N SER A 546 11.27 -9.61 -19.14
CA SER A 546 9.81 -9.68 -19.24
C SER A 546 9.27 -8.44 -19.94
N ILE A 547 8.41 -8.66 -20.93
CA ILE A 547 7.69 -7.61 -21.67
C ILE A 547 6.21 -7.93 -21.55
N SER A 548 5.38 -6.95 -21.21
CA SER A 548 3.94 -7.14 -21.19
C SER A 548 3.20 -5.91 -21.70
N ALA A 549 2.12 -6.14 -22.43
CA ALA A 549 1.19 -5.12 -22.87
C ALA A 549 -0.17 -5.36 -22.22
N SER A 550 -0.83 -4.29 -21.82
CA SER A 550 -2.18 -4.34 -21.25
C SER A 550 -3.07 -3.24 -21.82
N TYR A 551 -4.36 -3.54 -21.94
CA TYR A 551 -5.42 -2.59 -22.25
C TYR A 551 -6.54 -2.74 -21.22
N THR A 552 -7.06 -1.61 -20.74
CA THR A 552 -8.24 -1.56 -19.87
C THR A 552 -9.11 -0.36 -20.19
N ARG A 553 -10.45 -0.54 -20.10
CA ARG A 553 -11.40 0.55 -20.02
C ARG A 553 -11.94 0.63 -18.58
N ARG A 554 -12.00 1.83 -18.02
CA ARG A 554 -12.37 2.10 -16.63
C ARG A 554 -13.36 3.26 -16.55
N ILE A 555 -14.10 3.35 -15.44
CA ILE A 555 -15.02 4.43 -15.13
C ILE A 555 -14.61 5.09 -13.81
N LYS A 556 -14.80 6.41 -13.73
CA LYS A 556 -14.76 7.15 -12.46
C LYS A 556 -16.08 7.91 -12.32
N ARG A 557 -16.86 7.52 -11.33
CA ARG A 557 -18.11 8.19 -11.00
C ARG A 557 -17.82 9.43 -10.15
N PRO A 558 -18.63 10.51 -10.26
CA PRO A 558 -18.48 11.67 -9.38
C PRO A 558 -18.57 11.26 -7.91
N ASN A 559 -17.78 11.89 -7.05
CA ASN A 559 -17.95 11.74 -5.62
C ASN A 559 -19.30 12.32 -5.17
N TYR A 560 -19.91 11.77 -4.11
CA TYR A 560 -21.23 12.22 -3.66
C TYR A 560 -21.27 13.72 -3.31
N TRP A 561 -20.19 14.27 -2.74
CA TRP A 561 -20.10 15.69 -2.44
C TRP A 561 -20.02 16.59 -3.69
N MET A 562 -19.48 16.10 -4.83
CA MET A 562 -19.46 16.82 -6.10
C MET A 562 -20.86 16.96 -6.71
N LEU A 563 -21.75 15.99 -6.39
CA LEU A 563 -23.15 16.01 -6.83
C LEU A 563 -24.05 16.86 -5.94
N ASN A 564 -23.60 17.13 -4.69
CA ASN A 564 -24.37 17.85 -3.71
C ASN A 564 -24.56 19.32 -4.15
N PRO A 565 -25.80 19.79 -4.43
CA PRO A 565 -26.06 21.12 -4.99
C PRO A 565 -25.94 22.27 -3.99
N PHE A 566 -25.56 21.99 -2.71
CA PHE A 566 -25.48 23.01 -1.68
C PHE A 566 -24.33 23.98 -1.91
N THR A 567 -24.54 25.25 -1.51
CA THR A 567 -23.48 26.25 -1.50
C THR A 567 -22.67 26.08 -0.22
N SER A 568 -21.37 25.83 -0.35
CA SER A 568 -20.41 25.79 0.76
C SER A 568 -19.55 27.04 0.73
N TYR A 569 -19.36 27.68 1.88
CA TYR A 569 -18.48 28.84 2.05
C TYR A 569 -17.10 28.33 2.47
N VAL A 570 -16.09 28.53 1.62
CA VAL A 570 -14.69 28.23 1.92
C VAL A 570 -14.11 29.33 2.81
N ASP A 571 -14.35 30.58 2.42
CA ASP A 571 -14.05 31.80 3.17
C ASP A 571 -15.07 32.90 2.82
N ALA A 572 -14.88 34.12 3.37
CA ALA A 572 -15.77 35.28 3.11
C ALA A 572 -15.83 35.69 1.63
N TYR A 573 -14.86 35.26 0.82
CA TYR A 573 -14.70 35.64 -0.59
C TYR A 573 -14.72 34.43 -1.53
N SER A 574 -15.01 33.21 -1.03
CA SER A 574 -14.96 31.96 -1.80
C SER A 574 -16.13 31.09 -1.47
N ILE A 575 -16.91 30.73 -2.49
CA ILE A 575 -18.01 29.76 -2.40
C ILE A 575 -17.79 28.61 -3.37
N GLN A 576 -18.23 27.44 -2.97
CA GLN A 576 -18.22 26.22 -3.80
C GLN A 576 -19.61 25.63 -3.87
N LYS A 577 -19.98 25.10 -5.02
CA LYS A 577 -21.25 24.40 -5.26
C LYS A 577 -21.00 23.10 -6.02
N GLY A 578 -21.67 22.02 -5.65
CA GLY A 578 -21.65 20.79 -6.44
C GLY A 578 -22.49 20.91 -7.71
N ASN A 579 -22.47 19.86 -8.53
CA ASN A 579 -23.16 19.80 -9.81
C ASN A 579 -23.83 18.44 -10.01
N THR A 580 -25.12 18.41 -9.87
CA THR A 580 -25.93 17.19 -10.05
C THR A 580 -25.90 16.62 -11.48
N ASN A 581 -25.52 17.43 -12.47
CA ASN A 581 -25.47 17.05 -13.88
C ASN A 581 -24.17 16.33 -14.29
N LEU A 582 -23.19 16.20 -13.38
CA LEU A 582 -21.95 15.50 -13.68
C LEU A 582 -22.22 14.09 -14.21
N THR A 583 -21.56 13.74 -15.32
CA THR A 583 -21.54 12.38 -15.88
C THR A 583 -20.21 11.69 -15.53
N PRO A 584 -20.15 10.36 -15.48
CA PRO A 584 -18.92 9.65 -15.20
C PRO A 584 -17.81 9.91 -16.22
N GLU A 585 -16.54 9.91 -15.75
CA GLU A 585 -15.37 9.89 -16.63
C GLU A 585 -15.08 8.47 -17.12
N PHE A 586 -14.67 8.32 -18.39
CA PHE A 586 -14.22 7.04 -18.95
C PHE A 586 -12.76 7.13 -19.38
N ASN A 587 -11.95 6.20 -18.88
CA ASN A 587 -10.53 6.12 -19.22
C ASN A 587 -10.22 4.85 -20.00
N ASN A 588 -9.64 4.99 -21.20
CA ASN A 588 -9.07 3.93 -22.01
C ASN A 588 -7.55 3.99 -21.86
N ASP A 589 -6.95 2.92 -21.40
CA ASP A 589 -5.56 2.86 -20.98
C ASP A 589 -4.81 1.71 -21.63
N VAL A 590 -3.67 2.01 -22.25
CA VAL A 590 -2.70 1.06 -22.79
C VAL A 590 -1.37 1.23 -22.09
N GLU A 591 -0.84 0.15 -21.54
CA GLU A 591 0.51 0.15 -20.95
C GLU A 591 1.39 -0.91 -21.60
N LEU A 592 2.64 -0.54 -21.86
CA LEU A 592 3.71 -1.45 -22.25
C LEU A 592 4.78 -1.44 -21.15
N HIS A 593 4.98 -2.59 -20.53
CA HIS A 593 5.98 -2.76 -19.49
C HIS A 593 7.17 -3.55 -20.01
N PHE A 594 8.33 -3.11 -19.62
CA PHE A 594 9.59 -3.82 -19.81
C PHE A 594 10.27 -3.97 -18.43
N SER A 595 10.67 -5.19 -18.07
CA SER A 595 11.49 -5.42 -16.87
C SER A 595 12.66 -6.32 -17.20
N TRP A 596 13.83 -5.93 -16.68
CA TRP A 596 15.05 -6.68 -16.78
C TRP A 596 15.74 -6.75 -15.43
N THR A 597 16.04 -7.94 -14.97
CA THR A 597 16.46 -8.21 -13.61
C THR A 597 15.36 -7.78 -12.60
N GLN A 598 15.61 -7.97 -11.32
CA GLN A 598 14.77 -7.46 -10.25
C GLN A 598 14.93 -5.95 -9.99
N TYR A 599 15.82 -5.27 -10.70
CA TYR A 599 16.17 -3.87 -10.43
C TYR A 599 15.55 -2.90 -11.42
N TRP A 600 15.39 -3.29 -12.71
CA TRP A 600 14.99 -2.41 -13.79
C TRP A 600 13.55 -2.64 -14.20
N ASN A 601 12.75 -1.58 -14.16
CA ASN A 601 11.39 -1.57 -14.68
C ASN A 601 11.17 -0.30 -15.49
N MET A 602 10.56 -0.43 -16.65
CA MET A 602 10.18 0.67 -17.52
C MET A 602 8.74 0.48 -17.98
N THR A 603 7.95 1.55 -17.96
CA THR A 603 6.56 1.53 -18.38
C THR A 603 6.32 2.68 -19.34
N PHE A 604 5.79 2.37 -20.52
CA PHE A 604 5.19 3.34 -21.43
C PHE A 604 3.68 3.28 -21.24
N ASN A 605 3.06 4.42 -21.07
CA ASN A 605 1.61 4.52 -20.92
C ASN A 605 1.01 5.48 -21.94
N PHE A 606 -0.15 5.11 -22.43
CA PHE A 606 -1.03 5.94 -23.24
C PHE A 606 -2.44 5.84 -22.64
N ALA A 607 -3.01 6.98 -22.25
CA ALA A 607 -4.34 7.03 -21.67
C ALA A 607 -5.18 8.10 -22.38
N HIS A 608 -6.46 7.80 -22.60
CA HIS A 608 -7.44 8.74 -23.12
C HIS A 608 -8.66 8.76 -22.21
N THR A 609 -8.85 9.88 -21.52
CA THR A 609 -9.97 10.13 -20.60
C THR A 609 -11.00 11.00 -21.30
N GLN A 610 -12.26 10.55 -21.28
CA GLN A 610 -13.44 11.29 -21.74
C GLN A 610 -14.25 11.78 -20.53
N ASP A 611 -14.98 12.87 -20.67
CA ASP A 611 -15.82 13.49 -19.64
C ASP A 611 -15.07 13.82 -18.33
N MET A 612 -13.78 14.19 -18.45
CA MET A 612 -12.91 14.45 -17.31
C MET A 612 -13.50 15.55 -16.40
N PHE A 613 -13.50 15.31 -15.08
CA PHE A 613 -13.90 16.33 -14.11
C PHE A 613 -12.81 17.37 -13.91
N SER A 614 -13.22 18.65 -13.90
CA SER A 614 -12.36 19.74 -13.44
C SER A 614 -13.17 20.73 -12.62
N SER A 615 -12.55 21.31 -11.61
CA SER A 615 -13.11 22.46 -10.91
C SER A 615 -12.91 23.70 -11.78
N ARG A 616 -14.00 24.37 -12.16
CA ARG A 616 -13.98 25.67 -12.84
C ARG A 616 -14.21 26.75 -11.80
N GLN A 617 -13.31 27.71 -11.75
CA GLN A 617 -13.47 28.89 -10.91
C GLN A 617 -13.93 30.06 -11.80
N THR A 618 -14.88 30.84 -11.27
CA THR A 618 -15.39 32.08 -11.86
C THR A 618 -15.37 33.14 -10.81
N ILE A 619 -14.96 34.36 -11.17
CA ILE A 619 -15.00 35.49 -10.24
C ILE A 619 -16.32 36.23 -10.50
N LEU A 620 -17.21 36.24 -9.51
CA LEU A 620 -18.47 36.95 -9.60
C LEU A 620 -18.27 38.47 -9.60
N PRO A 621 -19.23 39.28 -10.11
CA PRO A 621 -19.09 40.76 -10.18
C PRO A 621 -18.80 41.42 -8.82
N ASN A 622 -19.19 40.81 -7.72
CA ASN A 622 -18.94 41.25 -6.35
C ASN A 622 -17.57 40.81 -5.80
N GLY A 623 -16.73 40.18 -6.61
CA GLY A 623 -15.39 39.72 -6.23
C GLY A 623 -15.34 38.39 -5.51
N ILE A 624 -16.48 37.72 -5.32
CA ILE A 624 -16.53 36.37 -4.73
C ILE A 624 -16.07 35.36 -5.77
N GLY A 625 -15.12 34.51 -5.41
CA GLY A 625 -14.72 33.34 -6.18
C GLY A 625 -15.79 32.25 -6.08
N TYR A 626 -16.36 31.85 -7.21
CA TYR A 626 -17.32 30.76 -7.33
C TYR A 626 -16.65 29.54 -7.97
N SER A 627 -16.66 28.42 -7.29
CA SER A 627 -16.06 27.15 -7.77
C SER A 627 -17.15 26.10 -7.97
N GLN A 628 -17.14 25.45 -9.15
CA GLN A 628 -18.05 24.36 -9.46
C GLN A 628 -17.33 23.26 -10.26
N TRP A 629 -17.66 22.01 -9.96
CA TRP A 629 -17.19 20.86 -10.72
C TRP A 629 -17.98 20.74 -12.03
N VAL A 630 -17.27 20.53 -13.12
CA VAL A 630 -17.84 20.36 -14.49
C VAL A 630 -17.17 19.20 -15.21
N ASN A 631 -17.86 18.60 -16.17
CA ASN A 631 -17.22 17.73 -17.16
C ASN A 631 -16.46 18.62 -18.15
N PHE A 632 -15.18 18.80 -17.91
CA PHE A 632 -14.31 19.71 -18.65
C PHE A 632 -14.20 19.35 -20.14
N GLY A 633 -13.99 18.05 -20.44
CA GLY A 633 -13.70 17.62 -21.80
C GLY A 633 -12.89 16.32 -21.83
N THR A 634 -11.86 16.29 -22.67
CA THR A 634 -10.98 15.12 -22.81
C THR A 634 -9.56 15.42 -22.37
N CYS A 635 -8.89 14.41 -21.83
CA CYS A 635 -7.45 14.44 -21.53
C CYS A 635 -6.75 13.24 -22.17
N THR A 636 -5.74 13.50 -23.01
CA THR A 636 -4.88 12.44 -23.53
C THR A 636 -3.51 12.54 -22.88
N THR A 637 -3.02 11.43 -22.33
CA THR A 637 -1.74 11.36 -21.63
C THR A 637 -0.83 10.36 -22.34
N HIS A 638 0.41 10.78 -22.60
CA HIS A 638 1.49 9.88 -23.02
C HIS A 638 2.61 9.97 -21.99
N GLY A 639 3.22 8.85 -21.65
CA GLY A 639 4.28 8.90 -20.66
C GLY A 639 5.26 7.74 -20.69
N VAL A 640 6.38 8.00 -20.05
CA VAL A 640 7.40 6.99 -19.76
C VAL A 640 7.80 7.09 -18.30
N ASN A 641 7.86 5.94 -17.63
CA ASN A 641 8.31 5.82 -16.25
C ASN A 641 9.44 4.80 -16.19
N VAL A 642 10.50 5.13 -15.48
CA VAL A 642 11.65 4.26 -15.23
C VAL A 642 11.85 4.11 -13.74
N SER A 643 11.94 2.88 -13.28
CA SER A 643 12.19 2.55 -11.88
C SER A 643 13.42 1.66 -11.74
N LEU A 644 14.37 2.11 -10.91
CA LEU A 644 15.48 1.33 -10.42
C LEU A 644 15.21 1.02 -8.95
N THR A 645 15.08 -0.25 -8.57
CA THR A 645 14.70 -0.61 -7.21
C THR A 645 15.82 -1.40 -6.54
N GLU A 646 16.32 -0.91 -5.39
CA GLU A 646 17.37 -1.56 -4.58
C GLU A 646 18.64 -1.93 -5.40
N LEU A 647 19.02 -1.09 -6.35
CA LEU A 647 20.25 -1.29 -7.14
C LEU A 647 21.47 -1.29 -6.21
N PRO A 648 22.24 -2.40 -6.12
CA PRO A 648 23.38 -2.47 -5.23
C PRO A 648 24.54 -1.63 -5.76
N LEU A 649 24.80 -0.46 -5.15
CA LEU A 649 25.95 0.38 -5.44
C LEU A 649 27.22 -0.19 -4.83
N VAL A 650 27.12 -0.75 -3.61
CA VAL A 650 28.18 -1.50 -2.94
C VAL A 650 27.63 -2.88 -2.59
N PRO A 651 27.86 -3.88 -3.45
CA PRO A 651 27.30 -5.20 -3.27
C PRO A 651 27.93 -5.93 -2.08
N LYS A 652 27.14 -6.74 -1.40
CA LYS A 652 27.55 -7.66 -0.34
C LYS A 652 27.45 -9.08 -0.88
N TYR A 653 28.51 -9.85 -0.74
CA TYR A 653 28.60 -11.24 -1.19
C TYR A 653 28.56 -12.20 0.00
N GLU A 654 28.03 -13.41 -0.20
CA GLU A 654 28.15 -14.49 0.78
C GLU A 654 29.62 -14.78 1.05
N LYS A 655 29.97 -15.15 2.30
CA LYS A 655 31.31 -15.64 2.59
C LYS A 655 31.56 -16.90 1.74
N SER A 656 32.60 -16.90 0.94
CA SER A 656 32.98 -18.08 0.20
C SER A 656 33.45 -19.17 1.16
N ASP A 657 32.92 -20.38 1.05
CA ASP A 657 33.57 -21.56 1.64
C ASP A 657 34.97 -21.69 1.08
N GLU A 658 35.98 -21.81 1.95
CA GLU A 658 37.38 -21.98 1.54
C GLU A 658 37.59 -23.19 0.62
N SER A 659 36.66 -24.19 0.70
CA SER A 659 36.66 -25.38 -0.17
C SER A 659 36.31 -25.10 -1.65
N GLN A 660 35.81 -23.90 -1.98
CA GLN A 660 35.45 -23.51 -3.37
C GLN A 660 36.46 -22.55 -4.02
N MET A 661 37.60 -22.31 -3.39
CA MET A 661 38.64 -21.44 -3.96
C MET A 661 39.46 -22.16 -5.05
N VAL A 662 39.37 -21.66 -6.27
CA VAL A 662 40.26 -22.06 -7.38
C VAL A 662 41.25 -20.92 -7.64
N ASN A 663 42.53 -21.16 -7.49
CA ASN A 663 43.61 -20.16 -7.66
C ASN A 663 43.43 -18.87 -6.84
N GLY A 664 42.99 -18.98 -5.58
CA GLY A 664 42.80 -17.82 -4.69
C GLY A 664 41.62 -16.93 -5.07
N LYS A 665 40.81 -17.31 -6.05
CA LYS A 665 39.55 -16.61 -6.44
C LYS A 665 38.37 -17.56 -6.36
N CYS A 666 37.28 -17.10 -5.77
CA CYS A 666 36.00 -17.80 -5.79
C CYS A 666 35.26 -17.44 -7.09
N PRO A 667 35.12 -18.36 -8.08
CA PRO A 667 34.59 -17.99 -9.40
C PRO A 667 33.10 -17.59 -9.38
N ASN A 668 32.34 -17.98 -8.32
CA ASN A 668 30.88 -17.74 -8.22
C ASN A 668 30.49 -17.18 -6.85
N ARG A 669 30.93 -15.97 -6.50
CA ARG A 669 30.44 -15.29 -5.31
C ARG A 669 28.95 -14.96 -5.48
N LYS A 670 28.10 -15.58 -4.68
CA LYS A 670 26.67 -15.31 -4.67
C LYS A 670 26.39 -13.97 -3.98
N LEU A 671 25.64 -13.10 -4.69
CA LEU A 671 25.21 -11.82 -4.14
C LEU A 671 24.25 -12.06 -2.96
N SER A 672 24.61 -11.61 -1.75
CA SER A 672 23.80 -11.75 -0.54
C SER A 672 23.01 -10.48 -0.18
N GLY A 673 23.21 -9.38 -0.91
CA GLY A 673 22.57 -8.09 -0.68
C GLY A 673 23.45 -6.91 -1.08
N ALA A 674 23.28 -5.79 -0.42
CA ALA A 674 24.10 -4.59 -0.60
C ALA A 674 24.47 -3.97 0.74
N TRP A 675 25.64 -3.30 0.80
CA TRP A 675 25.97 -2.36 1.86
C TRP A 675 25.37 -0.98 1.60
N LEU A 676 25.28 -0.61 0.31
CA LEU A 676 24.66 0.62 -0.16
C LEU A 676 23.80 0.29 -1.37
N ALA A 677 22.52 0.65 -1.31
CA ALA A 677 21.56 0.44 -2.38
C ALA A 677 20.87 1.74 -2.76
N LEU A 678 20.53 1.87 -4.03
CA LEU A 678 19.84 3.02 -4.60
C LEU A 678 18.50 2.57 -5.21
N THR A 679 17.43 3.26 -4.83
CA THR A 679 16.14 3.21 -5.52
C THR A 679 15.90 4.54 -6.20
N VAL A 680 15.49 4.54 -7.47
CA VAL A 680 15.11 5.74 -8.23
C VAL A 680 13.83 5.47 -8.99
N ASN A 681 12.89 6.40 -8.91
CA ASN A 681 11.68 6.44 -9.73
C ASN A 681 11.68 7.77 -10.50
N ALA A 682 11.67 7.72 -11.81
CA ALA A 682 11.64 8.88 -12.67
C ALA A 682 10.56 8.72 -13.75
N GLY A 683 9.86 9.78 -14.07
CA GLY A 683 8.85 9.75 -15.10
C GLY A 683 8.71 11.08 -15.81
N TRP A 684 8.23 10.96 -17.04
CA TRP A 684 7.85 12.09 -17.88
C TRP A 684 6.48 11.79 -18.49
N LEU A 685 5.57 12.76 -18.37
CA LEU A 685 4.20 12.68 -18.89
C LEU A 685 3.92 13.91 -19.74
N HIS A 686 3.23 13.71 -20.85
CA HIS A 686 2.70 14.77 -21.69
C HIS A 686 1.17 14.69 -21.68
N PHE A 687 0.54 15.80 -21.32
CA PHE A 687 -0.91 15.95 -21.24
C PHE A 687 -1.41 16.83 -22.37
N ILE A 688 -2.51 16.42 -23.00
CA ILE A 688 -3.26 17.21 -23.98
C ILE A 688 -4.69 17.29 -23.46
N ASN A 689 -5.04 18.44 -22.89
CA ASN A 689 -6.38 18.73 -22.38
C ASN A 689 -7.17 19.49 -23.44
N LYS A 690 -8.43 19.09 -23.70
CA LYS A 690 -9.34 19.75 -24.66
C LYS A 690 -10.69 19.94 -24.00
N SER A 691 -11.18 21.18 -23.93
CA SER A 691 -12.52 21.46 -23.38
C SER A 691 -13.63 21.02 -24.34
N TYR A 692 -14.83 20.80 -23.80
CA TYR A 692 -16.06 20.64 -24.59
C TYR A 692 -16.66 21.98 -25.03
N ASP A 693 -16.36 23.06 -24.32
CA ASP A 693 -16.72 24.42 -24.76
C ASP A 693 -16.08 24.68 -26.11
N LYS A 694 -16.82 25.31 -27.04
CA LYS A 694 -16.39 25.56 -28.39
C LYS A 694 -16.49 27.05 -28.74
N GLN A 695 -15.55 27.51 -29.53
CA GLN A 695 -15.59 28.80 -30.19
C GLN A 695 -16.62 28.80 -31.32
N GLU A 696 -16.92 29.98 -31.91
CA GLU A 696 -17.88 30.09 -33.02
C GLU A 696 -17.49 29.24 -34.24
N ASP A 697 -16.20 29.00 -34.44
CA ASP A 697 -15.69 28.16 -35.54
C ASP A 697 -15.75 26.64 -35.25
N GLY A 698 -16.29 26.22 -34.07
CA GLY A 698 -16.42 24.83 -33.67
C GLY A 698 -15.14 24.18 -33.09
N THR A 699 -14.02 24.95 -33.03
CA THR A 699 -12.82 24.46 -32.33
C THR A 699 -13.03 24.47 -30.81
N PRO A 700 -12.37 23.58 -30.04
CA PRO A 700 -12.42 23.64 -28.60
C PRO A 700 -11.94 25.02 -28.11
N ASP A 701 -12.70 25.62 -27.18
CA ASP A 701 -12.39 26.94 -26.62
C ASP A 701 -11.07 26.94 -25.88
N TYR A 702 -10.71 25.78 -25.34
CA TYR A 702 -9.51 25.60 -24.55
C TYR A 702 -8.78 24.32 -24.95
N ILE A 703 -7.55 24.45 -25.51
CA ILE A 703 -6.63 23.35 -25.78
C ILE A 703 -5.32 23.66 -25.06
N MET A 704 -4.95 22.85 -24.11
CA MET A 704 -3.70 23.05 -23.39
C MET A 704 -2.85 21.80 -23.40
N LYS A 705 -1.57 21.97 -23.73
CA LYS A 705 -0.54 20.94 -23.69
C LYS A 705 0.42 21.24 -22.55
N SER A 706 0.73 20.24 -21.77
CA SER A 706 1.69 20.38 -20.67
C SER A 706 2.60 19.16 -20.56
N HIS A 707 3.79 19.41 -20.01
CA HIS A 707 4.76 18.38 -19.69
C HIS A 707 4.92 18.33 -18.18
N TYR A 708 4.99 17.13 -17.67
CA TYR A 708 5.20 16.88 -16.26
C TYR A 708 6.34 15.88 -16.07
N GLY A 709 7.36 16.29 -15.35
CA GLY A 709 8.49 15.46 -15.00
C GLY A 709 8.60 15.28 -13.48
N TYR A 710 8.99 14.08 -13.06
CA TYR A 710 9.31 13.84 -11.66
C TYR A 710 10.51 12.90 -11.52
N VAL A 711 11.22 13.07 -10.43
CA VAL A 711 12.26 12.15 -9.99
C VAL A 711 12.21 12.03 -8.46
N GLY A 712 12.25 10.80 -7.98
CA GLY A 712 12.36 10.49 -6.56
C GLY A 712 13.37 9.39 -6.34
N GLY A 713 14.09 9.43 -5.21
CA GLY A 713 15.09 8.42 -4.91
C GLY A 713 15.28 8.19 -3.43
N THR A 714 15.69 6.97 -3.09
CA THR A 714 16.09 6.54 -1.76
C THR A 714 17.49 5.95 -1.81
N LEU A 715 18.40 6.49 -1.04
CA LEU A 715 19.70 5.90 -0.77
C LEU A 715 19.65 5.17 0.57
N SER A 716 19.91 3.86 0.56
CA SER A 716 19.86 3.00 1.75
C SER A 716 21.25 2.44 2.06
N ALA A 717 21.78 2.72 3.25
CA ALA A 717 23.02 2.13 3.74
C ALA A 717 22.72 1.09 4.83
N TYR A 718 23.10 -0.16 4.57
CA TYR A 718 22.92 -1.31 5.47
C TYR A 718 24.22 -1.59 6.22
N LEU A 719 24.29 -1.17 7.46
CA LEU A 719 25.49 -1.22 8.28
C LEU A 719 25.54 -2.49 9.16
N PRO A 720 26.73 -2.88 9.70
CA PRO A 720 26.85 -4.00 10.62
C PRO A 720 25.93 -3.86 11.84
N LYS A 721 25.59 -5.00 12.46
CA LYS A 721 24.71 -5.08 13.65
C LYS A 721 23.31 -4.52 13.42
N ASP A 722 22.76 -4.67 12.21
CA ASP A 722 21.37 -4.31 11.83
C ASP A 722 21.05 -2.81 11.97
N TRP A 723 22.01 -1.93 11.72
CA TRP A 723 21.78 -0.52 11.49
C TRP A 723 21.42 -0.26 10.02
N THR A 724 20.46 0.62 9.80
CA THR A 724 20.14 1.11 8.44
C THR A 724 20.01 2.63 8.49
N LEU A 725 20.65 3.29 7.52
CA LEU A 725 20.49 4.72 7.26
C LEU A 725 19.76 4.87 5.94
N THR A 726 18.81 5.81 5.87
CA THR A 726 18.06 6.11 4.65
C THR A 726 18.06 7.61 4.40
N PHE A 727 18.24 7.98 3.14
CA PHE A 727 18.04 9.34 2.67
C PHE A 727 17.07 9.30 1.50
N ASP A 728 15.95 10.01 1.61
CA ASP A 728 14.92 10.08 0.58
C ASP A 728 14.84 11.51 0.05
N ALA A 729 14.78 11.67 -1.29
CA ALA A 729 14.56 12.95 -1.93
C ALA A 729 13.61 12.79 -3.13
N ASN A 730 12.70 13.75 -3.31
CA ASN A 730 11.73 13.77 -4.39
C ASN A 730 11.60 15.19 -4.95
N TRP A 731 11.47 15.27 -6.26
CA TRP A 731 11.17 16.50 -6.99
C TRP A 731 10.14 16.26 -8.07
N SER A 732 9.27 17.24 -8.31
CA SER A 732 8.37 17.24 -9.48
C SER A 732 8.22 18.64 -10.07
N SER A 733 8.10 18.67 -11.40
CA SER A 733 7.79 19.91 -12.13
C SER A 733 6.33 20.34 -11.91
N PRO A 734 5.96 21.56 -12.32
CA PRO A 734 4.54 21.94 -12.40
C PRO A 734 3.75 20.96 -13.26
N MET A 735 2.46 20.77 -12.91
CA MET A 735 1.53 19.91 -13.64
C MET A 735 0.25 20.69 -13.95
N LEU A 736 -0.28 20.52 -15.15
CA LEU A 736 -1.56 21.08 -15.56
C LEU A 736 -2.56 19.97 -15.85
N THR A 737 -3.69 20.02 -15.17
CA THR A 737 -4.78 19.04 -15.33
C THR A 737 -6.11 19.79 -15.36
N GLY A 738 -6.86 19.68 -16.47
CA GLY A 738 -8.05 20.49 -16.71
C GLY A 738 -7.71 21.98 -16.66
N TYR A 739 -8.39 22.73 -15.82
CA TYR A 739 -8.14 24.16 -15.59
C TYR A 739 -7.05 24.44 -14.57
N ASN A 740 -6.57 23.45 -13.80
CA ASN A 740 -5.70 23.66 -12.65
C ASN A 740 -4.23 23.37 -12.96
N LYS A 741 -3.36 24.36 -12.71
CA LYS A 741 -1.91 24.27 -12.79
C LYS A 741 -1.30 24.25 -11.40
N SER A 742 -0.73 23.13 -11.00
CA SER A 742 0.02 23.00 -9.75
C SER A 742 1.47 23.43 -9.93
N GLY A 743 2.08 24.00 -8.88
CA GLY A 743 3.52 24.34 -8.85
C GLY A 743 4.43 23.12 -8.72
N SER A 744 5.74 23.35 -8.85
CA SER A 744 6.76 22.33 -8.56
C SER A 744 6.80 22.01 -7.07
N THR A 745 7.12 20.77 -6.74
CA THR A 745 7.28 20.32 -5.36
C THR A 745 8.62 19.61 -5.17
N TYR A 746 9.23 19.76 -4.01
CA TYR A 746 10.42 19.00 -3.60
C TYR A 746 10.34 18.67 -2.11
N PHE A 747 10.98 17.58 -1.72
CA PHE A 747 10.92 17.06 -0.36
C PHE A 747 12.15 16.19 -0.10
N ALA A 748 12.73 16.30 1.11
CA ALA A 748 13.81 15.42 1.55
C ALA A 748 13.60 14.96 2.99
N SER A 749 13.99 13.73 3.29
CA SER A 749 13.96 13.14 4.64
C SER A 749 15.18 12.26 4.91
N PHE A 750 15.48 12.06 6.19
CA PHE A 750 16.58 11.23 6.66
C PHE A 750 16.11 10.30 7.78
N GLY A 751 16.47 9.03 7.72
CA GLY A 751 16.11 8.02 8.69
C GLY A 751 17.31 7.25 9.24
N ILE A 752 17.26 6.93 10.53
CA ILE A 752 18.19 6.01 11.19
C ILE A 752 17.36 4.92 11.85
N ARG A 753 17.77 3.68 11.66
CA ARG A 753 17.09 2.54 12.22
C ARG A 753 18.06 1.55 12.85
N LYS A 754 17.64 0.95 13.99
CA LYS A 754 18.32 -0.13 14.68
C LYS A 754 17.37 -1.27 15.00
N MET A 755 17.72 -2.50 14.59
CA MET A 755 16.98 -3.70 14.97
C MET A 755 17.75 -4.54 15.99
N TYR A 756 16.99 -5.12 16.93
CA TYR A 756 17.43 -6.16 17.86
C TYR A 756 16.58 -7.41 17.63
N MET A 757 16.89 -8.15 16.55
CA MET A 757 16.06 -9.28 16.06
C MET A 757 15.76 -10.33 17.13
N LYS A 758 16.77 -10.71 17.96
CA LYS A 758 16.58 -11.69 19.05
C LYS A 758 15.60 -11.23 20.14
N LYS A 759 15.36 -9.94 20.28
CA LYS A 759 14.43 -9.34 21.28
C LYS A 759 13.13 -8.87 20.65
N GLY A 760 13.02 -8.94 19.31
CA GLY A 760 11.88 -8.41 18.57
C GLY A 760 11.73 -6.89 18.67
N LEU A 761 12.81 -6.13 18.96
CA LEU A 761 12.76 -4.69 19.16
C LEU A 761 13.34 -3.94 17.97
N ILE A 762 12.65 -2.89 17.53
CA ILE A 762 13.06 -2.00 16.46
C ILE A 762 12.95 -0.55 16.93
N PHE A 763 14.02 0.20 16.75
CA PHE A 763 14.10 1.63 17.04
C PHE A 763 14.28 2.39 15.74
N ASN A 764 13.49 3.44 15.53
CA ASN A 764 13.64 4.36 14.40
C ASN A 764 13.72 5.80 14.89
N LEU A 765 14.58 6.56 14.22
CA LEU A 765 14.60 8.01 14.24
C LEU A 765 14.43 8.51 12.80
N ASN A 766 13.45 9.35 12.54
CA ASN A 766 13.18 9.91 11.21
C ASN A 766 13.06 11.44 11.30
N VAL A 767 13.75 12.13 10.42
CA VAL A 767 13.65 13.59 10.23
C VAL A 767 12.96 13.82 8.90
N GLN A 768 11.75 14.37 8.94
CA GLN A 768 10.91 14.65 7.77
C GLN A 768 11.08 16.10 7.34
N ASP A 769 10.96 16.35 6.04
CA ASP A 769 11.03 17.67 5.38
C ASP A 769 12.25 18.49 5.82
N LEU A 770 13.45 17.94 5.61
CA LEU A 770 14.73 18.57 5.95
C LEU A 770 14.89 20.01 5.41
N LEU A 771 14.24 20.30 4.28
CA LEU A 771 14.40 21.53 3.53
C LEU A 771 13.28 22.57 3.83
N ARG A 772 12.29 22.23 4.65
CA ARG A 772 11.07 23.04 4.89
C ARG A 772 10.41 23.48 3.59
N SER A 773 10.28 22.57 2.67
CA SER A 773 9.96 22.88 1.28
C SER A 773 8.52 22.59 0.90
N LEU A 774 7.72 22.13 1.84
CA LEU A 774 6.35 21.67 1.57
C LEU A 774 5.41 22.86 1.35
N SER A 775 5.46 23.40 0.13
CA SER A 775 4.61 24.50 -0.31
C SER A 775 3.93 24.13 -1.64
N PHE A 776 2.68 24.56 -1.80
CA PHE A 776 1.83 24.19 -2.92
C PHE A 776 1.14 25.39 -3.51
N ASN A 777 1.49 25.68 -4.74
CA ASN A 777 0.85 26.72 -5.52
C ASN A 777 -0.13 26.07 -6.48
N ASN A 778 -1.33 26.61 -6.60
CA ASN A 778 -2.30 26.27 -7.61
C ASN A 778 -2.77 27.53 -8.33
N GLU A 779 -2.78 27.51 -9.66
CA GLU A 779 -3.23 28.61 -10.50
C GLU A 779 -4.36 28.10 -11.39
N ASP A 780 -5.48 28.80 -11.44
CA ASP A 780 -6.57 28.48 -12.35
C ASP A 780 -6.29 29.10 -13.72
N MET A 781 -6.19 28.25 -14.73
CA MET A 781 -5.87 28.63 -16.12
C MET A 781 -7.12 28.83 -16.97
N GLY A 782 -8.32 28.53 -16.45
CA GLY A 782 -9.61 28.68 -17.13
C GLY A 782 -10.29 30.02 -16.91
N GLN A 783 -9.56 31.01 -16.45
CA GLN A 783 -10.10 32.36 -16.21
C GLN A 783 -10.33 33.10 -17.55
N GLU A 784 -11.34 33.98 -17.56
CA GLU A 784 -11.56 34.90 -18.66
C GLU A 784 -10.35 35.84 -18.84
N PRO A 785 -10.08 36.36 -20.07
CA PRO A 785 -8.98 37.27 -20.30
C PRO A 785 -8.98 38.47 -19.34
N GLY A 786 -7.85 38.70 -18.67
CA GLY A 786 -7.71 39.75 -17.66
C GLY A 786 -8.06 39.32 -16.24
N ASN A 787 -8.60 38.11 -16.03
CA ASN A 787 -8.82 37.55 -14.70
C ASN A 787 -7.66 36.63 -14.32
N ARG A 788 -7.37 36.57 -13.02
CA ARG A 788 -6.35 35.67 -12.45
C ARG A 788 -6.79 35.17 -11.09
N SER A 789 -6.61 33.87 -10.85
CA SER A 789 -6.85 33.26 -9.54
C SER A 789 -5.74 32.25 -9.22
N TRP A 790 -5.17 32.35 -8.02
CA TRP A 790 -4.23 31.37 -7.50
C TRP A 790 -4.35 31.24 -5.99
N TYR A 791 -3.94 30.10 -5.46
CA TYR A 791 -3.75 29.91 -4.02
C TYR A 791 -2.45 29.16 -3.74
N LYS A 792 -1.92 29.36 -2.53
CA LYS A 792 -0.71 28.71 -2.04
C LYS A 792 -0.94 28.22 -0.62
N ASN A 793 -0.63 26.94 -0.40
CA ASN A 793 -0.58 26.33 0.91
C ASN A 793 0.87 26.02 1.29
N THR A 794 1.34 26.53 2.43
CA THR A 794 2.63 26.16 3.00
C THR A 794 2.39 25.37 4.28
N ILE A 795 2.77 24.09 4.27
CA ILE A 795 2.52 23.18 5.40
C ILE A 795 3.78 23.07 6.24
N ARG A 796 3.69 23.38 7.54
CA ARG A 796 4.77 23.20 8.50
C ARG A 796 4.81 21.75 8.98
N GLN A 797 5.49 20.90 8.22
CA GLN A 797 5.61 19.45 8.50
C GLN A 797 7.02 18.99 8.89
N GLN A 798 7.98 19.91 9.01
CA GLN A 798 9.30 19.49 9.50
C GLN A 798 9.16 18.91 10.91
N ARG A 799 9.61 17.69 11.10
CA ARG A 799 9.53 17.03 12.41
C ARG A 799 10.58 15.96 12.59
N VAL A 800 10.96 15.76 13.84
CA VAL A 800 11.79 14.63 14.28
C VAL A 800 10.88 13.63 14.97
N MET A 801 10.83 12.39 14.43
CA MET A 801 9.99 11.31 14.94
C MET A 801 10.86 10.18 15.48
N PHE A 802 10.62 9.77 16.71
CA PHE A 802 11.18 8.56 17.31
C PHE A 802 10.10 7.49 17.39
N SER A 803 10.40 6.26 17.01
CA SER A 803 9.48 5.14 17.18
C SER A 803 10.15 3.90 17.76
N LEU A 804 9.39 3.19 18.59
CA LEU A 804 9.75 1.91 19.18
C LEU A 804 8.69 0.88 18.80
N THR A 805 9.13 -0.23 18.22
CA THR A 805 8.26 -1.38 17.91
C THR A 805 8.76 -2.61 18.62
N TRP A 806 7.86 -3.33 19.30
CA TRP A 806 8.12 -4.62 19.93
C TRP A 806 7.25 -5.70 19.29
N MET A 807 7.91 -6.72 18.74
CA MET A 807 7.28 -7.91 18.17
C MET A 807 7.46 -9.07 19.13
N PHE A 808 6.38 -9.79 19.43
CA PHE A 808 6.39 -10.95 20.32
C PHE A 808 5.64 -12.14 19.70
N GLY A 809 6.01 -13.36 20.14
CA GLY A 809 5.53 -14.61 19.57
C GLY A 809 6.38 -15.07 18.37
N GLN A 810 5.98 -16.21 17.79
CA GLN A 810 6.68 -16.80 16.64
C GLN A 810 5.93 -16.48 15.36
N TYR A 811 6.65 -16.15 14.27
CA TYR A 811 6.07 -15.76 12.98
C TYR A 811 6.43 -16.75 11.87
N GLN A 812 5.39 -17.33 11.21
CA GLN A 812 5.50 -18.01 9.91
C GLN A 812 4.43 -17.47 8.96
N GLN A 813 4.73 -17.42 7.65
CA GLN A 813 3.83 -16.87 6.63
C GLN A 813 2.63 -17.78 6.36
N HIS A 814 1.45 -17.22 6.17
CA HIS A 814 0.22 -17.91 5.77
C HIS A 814 -0.35 -17.39 4.45
N LYS A 815 -1.11 -18.25 3.76
CA LYS A 815 -1.84 -17.91 2.51
C LYS A 815 -3.00 -16.95 2.84
N HIS A 816 -3.08 -15.82 2.15
CA HIS A 816 -4.13 -14.82 2.36
C HIS A 816 -5.49 -15.33 1.86
N ARG A 817 -6.55 -15.01 2.62
CA ARG A 817 -7.94 -15.19 2.21
C ARG A 817 -8.32 -14.14 1.19
N LYS A 818 -9.15 -14.49 0.20
CA LYS A 818 -9.80 -13.54 -0.68
C LYS A 818 -10.98 -12.90 0.05
N VAL A 819 -11.04 -11.59 0.11
CA VAL A 819 -12.10 -10.80 0.72
C VAL A 819 -12.73 -9.93 -0.36
N GLY A 820 -14.04 -9.69 -0.30
CA GLY A 820 -14.80 -8.86 -1.23
C GLY A 820 -14.40 -7.39 -1.22
N GLU A 821 -14.79 -6.68 -2.24
CA GLU A 821 -14.45 -5.31 -2.56
C GLU A 821 -15.68 -4.43 -2.45
N LEU A 822 -15.56 -3.29 -1.75
CA LEU A 822 -16.57 -2.22 -1.68
C LEU A 822 -16.02 -0.99 -2.36
N ASP A 823 -16.18 -0.92 -3.69
CA ASP A 823 -15.65 0.17 -4.48
C ASP A 823 -16.42 1.48 -4.25
N GLU A 824 -17.72 1.38 -4.02
CA GLU A 824 -18.60 2.52 -3.75
C GLU A 824 -18.16 3.36 -2.56
N SER A 825 -17.45 2.76 -1.60
CA SER A 825 -16.89 3.47 -0.44
C SER A 825 -15.72 4.40 -0.81
N SER A 826 -15.03 4.17 -1.93
CA SER A 826 -13.96 5.05 -2.42
C SER A 826 -14.49 6.45 -2.80
N ARG A 827 -15.78 6.54 -3.12
CA ARG A 827 -16.48 7.77 -3.50
C ARG A 827 -16.94 8.63 -2.33
N LEU A 828 -16.76 8.14 -1.11
CA LEU A 828 -17.09 8.90 0.10
C LEU A 828 -16.22 10.15 0.24
N GLY A 829 -15.09 10.20 -0.41
CA GLY A 829 -14.12 11.30 -0.49
C GLY A 829 -14.07 12.11 0.78
N GLY A 830 -12.98 12.23 1.48
CA GLY A 830 -12.92 12.90 2.78
C GLY A 830 -13.76 14.16 2.79
N GLY A 831 -14.74 14.17 3.67
CA GLY A 831 -15.86 15.11 3.72
C GLY A 831 -15.46 16.55 3.41
N GLY A 832 -16.26 17.19 2.60
CA GLY A 832 -16.04 18.44 1.93
C GLY A 832 -15.14 19.44 2.63
N GLY A 833 -14.14 19.89 1.92
CA GLY A 833 -13.61 21.23 2.09
C GLY A 833 -12.97 21.57 3.41
N VAL A 834 -12.06 20.75 3.94
CA VAL A 834 -11.04 21.29 4.83
C VAL A 834 -9.84 21.61 3.96
N GLY A 835 -9.85 22.81 3.33
CA GLY A 835 -8.72 23.41 2.65
C GLY A 835 -8.22 22.65 1.41
N GLN A 836 -8.90 22.72 0.28
CA GLN A 836 -8.29 22.67 -1.05
C GLN A 836 -7.99 24.06 -1.55
#